data_ad4ca24d0ea8ca87d737e347f98fe64f
#
_entry.id   ad4ca24d0ea8ca87d737e347f98fe64f
#
_cell.length_a   1.000
_cell.length_b   1.000
_cell.length_c   1.000
_cell.angle_alpha   90.00
_cell.angle_beta   90.00
_cell.angle_gamma   90.00
#
_symmetry.space_group_name_H-M   'P 1'
#
loop_
_entity.id
_entity.type
_entity.pdbx_description
1 polymer ?
#
loop_
_entity_poly.entity_id
_entity_poly.type
_entity_poly.pdbx_seq_one_letter_code
_entity_poly.pdbx_strand_id
1 'polypeptide(L)'
;MKLSKKTKTLLCVALVLILLGSALAGLFNTGIGATKVTRIFFDGGHGRLSGLLYMPKDASADNPKPAVIVTHGYLNSAEMQDANAIELSRRGFVVLALDQYDHGHSALDHSVYSDTSFFGIWLPFWANSMNDAVQYMYDQPYVLKDENGNGLIGVTGHSMGGFSSTLALAFDEMQAAESGVRKVACGLSEGSDFMYTSFVGVDAATADALGGGRTMGKVCAQYDEFFFNDPTVEGGTVRHKDYVSTPDGMTFLQQSAPAQANTWYDTADGGRRIIYEPAQTHPWNHFSATTTGYAISFYQTAFAEYASMLKDIAPANQVWQWKEAFECVALVGFIMLIVVLAGILIELPFFKLAKTGELAVAKAPQGGKRIATWLILLVAILLPAIFFTPLMDGGAGSPGVMVLFYAGIVAAVGGLAALCLAIAKKQGKGAVIGGICLTLSGALLALIAKLPMYQDYAVWTAPGVNSIAYWTIGCALMSLTILSAVYVCMKRGEGASFENYGVSFKPMAIIAGLCTALVTIVIAYAVLWLMDALFKADFRIWTFAFKTFDASIIPAILRYLPTFLLFYIVSTAGITVNTNTDRLQGGKGYLLAILLNAGGPIIWLAVQYITLFSTGVAAQPGSALSSIVLVAMVPTLSIAAVISRNLYKKTGNIWTPAFLNAILMTTMTIANTMVAFK
;
A
#
# COMPACT_ATOMS: atom_id res chain seq x y z
N MET A 1 6.44 -9.48 -38.43
CA MET A 1 5.14 -8.84 -38.12
C MET A 1 5.26 -7.35 -38.32
N LYS A 2 4.36 -6.72 -39.14
CA LYS A 2 4.29 -5.25 -39.22
C LYS A 2 3.29 -4.75 -38.19
N LEU A 3 3.76 -4.04 -37.16
CA LEU A 3 2.91 -3.41 -36.18
C LEU A 3 2.05 -2.31 -36.83
N SER A 4 0.77 -2.18 -36.41
CA SER A 4 -0.09 -1.11 -36.87
C SER A 4 0.49 0.26 -36.47
N LYS A 5 0.15 1.33 -37.23
CA LYS A 5 0.56 2.69 -36.90
C LYS A 5 0.13 3.07 -35.46
N LYS A 6 -1.11 2.73 -35.08
CA LYS A 6 -1.64 2.97 -33.74
C LYS A 6 -0.82 2.27 -32.65
N THR A 7 -0.46 0.99 -32.84
CA THR A 7 0.35 0.25 -31.86
C THR A 7 1.74 0.85 -31.69
N LYS A 8 2.39 1.23 -32.80
CA LYS A 8 3.70 1.91 -32.74
C LYS A 8 3.60 3.24 -31.99
N THR A 9 2.60 4.06 -32.31
CA THR A 9 2.39 5.34 -31.61
C THR A 9 2.17 5.13 -30.12
N LEU A 10 1.30 4.20 -29.71
CA LEU A 10 1.07 3.93 -28.29
C LEU A 10 2.31 3.40 -27.57
N LEU A 11 3.13 2.56 -28.21
CA LEU A 11 4.40 2.11 -27.65
C LEU A 11 5.38 3.26 -27.47
N CYS A 12 5.55 4.10 -28.50
CA CYS A 12 6.41 5.28 -28.41
C CYS A 12 5.95 6.24 -27.30
N VAL A 13 4.64 6.52 -27.21
CA VAL A 13 4.09 7.38 -26.16
C VAL A 13 4.36 6.79 -24.78
N ALA A 14 4.11 5.49 -24.58
CA ALA A 14 4.37 4.82 -23.30
C ALA A 14 5.85 4.95 -22.87
N LEU A 15 6.79 4.66 -23.79
CA LEU A 15 8.22 4.75 -23.49
C LEU A 15 8.67 6.19 -23.26
N VAL A 16 8.14 7.18 -23.99
CA VAL A 16 8.42 8.60 -23.76
C VAL A 16 7.92 9.05 -22.39
N LEU A 17 6.69 8.66 -22.00
CA LEU A 17 6.14 8.98 -20.68
C LEU A 17 6.99 8.36 -19.55
N ILE A 18 7.42 7.11 -19.70
CA ILE A 18 8.30 6.46 -18.73
C ILE A 18 9.64 7.20 -18.64
N LEU A 19 10.31 7.40 -19.76
CA LEU A 19 11.65 8.00 -19.77
C LEU A 19 11.64 9.45 -19.27
N LEU A 20 10.75 10.30 -19.80
CA LEU A 20 10.65 11.70 -19.36
C LEU A 20 10.16 11.81 -17.92
N GLY A 21 9.16 11.00 -17.54
CA GLY A 21 8.67 10.94 -16.15
C GLY A 21 9.79 10.58 -15.20
N SER A 22 10.51 9.46 -15.45
CA SER A 22 11.60 9.03 -14.58
C SER A 22 12.79 10.00 -14.55
N ALA A 23 13.17 10.57 -15.69
CA ALA A 23 14.29 11.53 -15.76
C ALA A 23 13.97 12.82 -14.98
N LEU A 24 12.76 13.35 -15.13
CA LEU A 24 12.33 14.52 -14.38
C LEU A 24 12.10 14.21 -12.90
N ALA A 25 11.52 13.05 -12.56
CA ALA A 25 11.43 12.59 -11.19
C ALA A 25 12.82 12.50 -10.54
N GLY A 26 13.81 11.92 -11.22
CA GLY A 26 15.20 11.84 -10.76
C GLY A 26 15.86 13.21 -10.56
N LEU A 27 15.55 14.17 -11.43
CA LEU A 27 16.03 15.56 -11.27
C LEU A 27 15.51 16.17 -9.94
N PHE A 28 14.21 16.02 -9.66
CA PHE A 28 13.63 16.54 -8.42
C PHE A 28 14.02 15.70 -7.20
N ASN A 29 14.18 14.40 -7.35
CA ASN A 29 14.70 13.51 -6.30
C ASN A 29 16.10 13.94 -5.80
N THR A 30 16.94 14.44 -6.71
CA THR A 30 18.26 15.00 -6.35
C THR A 30 18.19 16.46 -5.87
N GLY A 31 17.01 16.99 -5.56
CA GLY A 31 16.83 18.39 -5.17
C GLY A 31 17.31 19.35 -6.26
N ILE A 32 16.99 19.07 -7.51
CA ILE A 32 17.46 19.81 -8.71
C ILE A 32 19.00 19.79 -8.80
N GLY A 33 19.57 18.62 -8.57
CA GLY A 33 21.01 18.39 -8.64
C GLY A 33 21.81 18.90 -7.42
N ALA A 34 21.17 19.26 -6.32
CA ALA A 34 21.86 19.67 -5.09
C ALA A 34 22.48 18.49 -4.34
N THR A 35 21.93 17.30 -4.48
CA THR A 35 22.32 16.08 -3.76
C THR A 35 22.62 14.93 -4.72
N LYS A 36 23.38 13.96 -4.24
CA LYS A 36 23.53 12.62 -4.85
C LYS A 36 22.70 11.64 -4.07
N VAL A 37 21.83 10.89 -4.74
CA VAL A 37 21.00 9.84 -4.14
C VAL A 37 21.56 8.48 -4.49
N THR A 38 21.80 7.64 -3.47
CA THR A 38 22.38 6.31 -3.64
C THR A 38 21.70 5.32 -2.70
N ARG A 39 21.27 4.17 -3.18
CA ARG A 39 20.84 3.09 -2.30
C ARG A 39 22.09 2.47 -1.66
N ILE A 40 22.06 2.39 -0.34
CA ILE A 40 23.13 1.78 0.46
C ILE A 40 22.59 0.55 1.18
N PHE A 41 23.51 -0.34 1.53
CA PHE A 41 23.27 -1.51 2.37
C PHE A 41 24.32 -1.52 3.47
N PHE A 42 23.92 -1.86 4.68
CA PHE A 42 24.83 -1.94 5.82
C PHE A 42 24.34 -2.98 6.82
N ASP A 43 25.27 -3.46 7.65
CA ASP A 43 24.93 -4.31 8.79
C ASP A 43 24.34 -3.44 9.91
N GLY A 44 23.13 -3.76 10.33
CA GLY A 44 22.42 -3.07 11.40
C GLY A 44 22.57 -3.73 12.78
N GLY A 45 23.38 -4.78 12.92
CA GLY A 45 23.51 -5.52 14.18
C GLY A 45 22.40 -6.54 14.44
N HIS A 46 21.18 -6.32 13.96
CA HIS A 46 20.06 -7.26 14.02
C HIS A 46 19.73 -7.88 12.64
N GLY A 47 20.45 -7.48 11.61
CA GLY A 47 20.28 -7.93 10.24
C GLY A 47 20.80 -6.90 9.24
N ARG A 48 20.50 -7.12 7.96
CA ARG A 48 20.90 -6.21 6.87
C ARG A 48 19.87 -5.09 6.74
N LEU A 49 20.32 -3.85 6.89
CA LEU A 49 19.54 -2.65 6.60
C LEU A 49 19.87 -2.08 5.21
N SER A 50 18.91 -1.40 4.63
CA SER A 50 19.02 -0.65 3.39
C SER A 50 18.36 0.72 3.54
N GLY A 51 18.81 1.67 2.75
CA GLY A 51 18.17 2.98 2.66
C GLY A 51 18.65 3.77 1.45
N LEU A 52 17.97 4.87 1.19
CA LEU A 52 18.38 5.86 0.21
C LEU A 52 19.17 6.96 0.93
N LEU A 53 20.46 7.04 0.65
CA LEU A 53 21.34 8.08 1.19
C LEU A 53 21.32 9.28 0.24
N TYR A 54 20.82 10.40 0.74
CA TYR A 54 20.83 11.71 0.10
C TYR A 54 22.02 12.50 0.62
N MET A 55 23.08 12.56 -0.18
CA MET A 55 24.33 13.22 0.17
C MET A 55 24.42 14.57 -0.51
N PRO A 56 24.43 15.71 0.22
CA PRO A 56 24.74 17.01 -0.36
C PRO A 56 26.10 16.98 -1.07
N LYS A 57 26.23 17.64 -2.21
CA LYS A 57 27.46 17.58 -3.03
C LYS A 57 28.71 18.12 -2.32
N ASP A 58 28.53 18.97 -1.33
CA ASP A 58 29.59 19.56 -0.52
C ASP A 58 29.85 18.81 0.80
N ALA A 59 29.09 17.74 1.10
CA ALA A 59 29.33 16.89 2.27
C ALA A 59 30.46 15.87 2.00
N SER A 60 31.39 15.77 2.92
CA SER A 60 32.52 14.85 2.88
C SER A 60 33.10 14.63 4.28
N ALA A 61 34.14 13.78 4.39
CA ALA A 61 34.87 13.64 5.65
C ALA A 61 35.57 14.95 6.10
N ASP A 62 36.00 15.78 5.13
CA ASP A 62 36.63 17.07 5.41
C ASP A 62 35.61 18.20 5.63
N ASN A 63 34.37 17.98 5.29
CA ASN A 63 33.24 18.91 5.48
C ASN A 63 31.99 18.15 5.96
N PRO A 64 32.04 17.58 7.18
CA PRO A 64 30.91 16.83 7.72
C PRO A 64 29.69 17.74 7.93
N LYS A 65 28.50 17.17 7.82
CA LYS A 65 27.23 17.90 7.96
C LYS A 65 26.35 17.27 9.03
N PRO A 66 25.45 18.04 9.65
CA PRO A 66 24.37 17.45 10.43
C PRO A 66 23.57 16.44 9.58
N ALA A 67 23.14 15.34 10.21
CA ALA A 67 22.42 14.29 9.53
C ALA A 67 20.99 14.16 10.03
N VAL A 68 20.09 13.63 9.19
CA VAL A 68 18.75 13.25 9.60
C VAL A 68 18.44 11.86 9.06
N ILE A 69 17.94 10.98 9.91
CA ILE A 69 17.41 9.68 9.50
C ILE A 69 15.90 9.79 9.46
N VAL A 70 15.31 9.48 8.31
CA VAL A 70 13.87 9.50 8.10
C VAL A 70 13.38 8.09 7.82
N THR A 71 12.28 7.66 8.45
CA THR A 71 11.77 6.30 8.24
C THR A 71 10.26 6.26 8.08
N HIS A 72 9.82 5.25 7.36
CA HIS A 72 8.42 5.03 6.97
C HIS A 72 7.61 4.35 8.07
N GLY A 73 6.28 4.40 7.93
CA GLY A 73 5.34 3.62 8.71
C GLY A 73 5.19 2.17 8.21
N TYR A 74 4.33 1.41 8.88
CA TYR A 74 3.97 0.06 8.48
C TYR A 74 3.40 0.03 7.05
N LEU A 75 3.67 -1.04 6.30
CA LEU A 75 3.27 -1.24 4.90
C LEU A 75 3.92 -0.28 3.89
N ASN A 76 5.08 0.26 4.19
CA ASN A 76 5.77 1.22 3.34
C ASN A 76 7.26 0.86 3.16
N SER A 77 8.05 1.79 2.67
CA SER A 77 9.50 1.68 2.47
C SER A 77 10.13 3.07 2.38
N ALA A 78 11.44 3.12 2.26
CA ALA A 78 12.24 4.35 2.24
C ALA A 78 11.70 5.43 1.28
N GLU A 79 11.19 5.02 0.13
CA GLU A 79 10.68 5.93 -0.90
C GLU A 79 9.46 6.75 -0.45
N MET A 80 8.74 6.31 0.60
CA MET A 80 7.62 7.08 1.17
C MET A 80 8.05 8.26 2.04
N GLN A 81 9.35 8.39 2.29
CA GLN A 81 9.93 9.50 3.04
C GLN A 81 10.68 10.49 2.16
N ASP A 82 10.50 10.42 0.86
CA ASP A 82 11.23 11.25 -0.09
C ASP A 82 10.93 12.75 0.06
N ALA A 83 9.72 13.15 0.49
CA ALA A 83 9.41 14.54 0.80
C ALA A 83 10.36 15.11 1.86
N ASN A 84 10.51 14.42 3.00
CA ASN A 84 11.46 14.81 4.05
C ASN A 84 12.92 14.71 3.56
N ALA A 85 13.26 13.61 2.86
CA ALA A 85 14.63 13.36 2.42
C ALA A 85 15.11 14.39 1.39
N ILE A 86 14.29 14.69 0.38
CA ILE A 86 14.60 15.71 -0.63
C ILE A 86 14.75 17.08 0.01
N GLU A 87 13.78 17.47 0.83
CA GLU A 87 13.73 18.83 1.31
C GLU A 87 14.81 19.12 2.38
N LEU A 88 15.10 18.18 3.25
CA LEU A 88 16.18 18.33 4.23
C LEU A 88 17.56 18.28 3.55
N SER A 89 17.76 17.37 2.60
CA SER A 89 19.06 17.30 1.91
C SER A 89 19.33 18.51 1.00
N ARG A 90 18.30 19.12 0.41
CA ARG A 90 18.44 20.41 -0.31
C ARG A 90 18.94 21.53 0.61
N ARG A 91 18.65 21.44 1.90
CA ARG A 91 19.06 22.40 2.94
C ARG A 91 20.42 22.08 3.55
N GLY A 92 21.09 21.05 3.05
CA GLY A 92 22.47 20.74 3.42
C GLY A 92 22.61 19.62 4.45
N PHE A 93 21.53 19.01 4.93
CA PHE A 93 21.60 17.82 5.77
C PHE A 93 22.03 16.59 4.95
N VAL A 94 22.83 15.71 5.55
CA VAL A 94 22.97 14.34 5.06
C VAL A 94 21.71 13.58 5.50
N VAL A 95 20.98 12.98 4.57
CA VAL A 95 19.73 12.29 4.93
C VAL A 95 19.76 10.83 4.53
N LEU A 96 19.41 9.95 5.47
CA LEU A 96 19.19 8.53 5.22
C LEU A 96 17.68 8.25 5.29
N ALA A 97 17.06 7.97 4.14
CA ALA A 97 15.71 7.42 4.12
C ALA A 97 15.80 5.89 4.27
N LEU A 98 15.40 5.39 5.44
CA LEU A 98 15.64 4.03 5.90
C LEU A 98 14.50 3.09 5.51
N ASP A 99 14.80 1.91 4.96
CA ASP A 99 13.93 0.75 4.99
C ASP A 99 14.04 0.07 6.36
N GLN A 100 12.95 -0.02 7.13
CA GLN A 100 12.96 -0.76 8.39
C GLN A 100 13.12 -2.26 8.15
N TYR A 101 13.51 -3.04 9.16
CA TYR A 101 13.65 -4.49 9.02
C TYR A 101 12.40 -5.13 8.41
N ASP A 102 12.60 -6.09 7.53
CA ASP A 102 11.58 -6.81 6.77
C ASP A 102 10.70 -5.96 5.83
N HIS A 103 11.02 -4.68 5.67
CA HIS A 103 10.43 -3.81 4.67
C HIS A 103 11.42 -3.50 3.54
N GLY A 104 10.94 -3.10 2.38
CA GLY A 104 11.75 -2.71 1.24
C GLY A 104 12.89 -3.70 0.95
N HIS A 105 14.12 -3.21 0.98
CA HIS A 105 15.34 -4.02 0.75
C HIS A 105 16.05 -4.46 2.04
N SER A 106 15.51 -4.14 3.22
CA SER A 106 16.03 -4.57 4.52
C SER A 106 15.51 -5.94 4.92
N ALA A 107 16.29 -6.69 5.65
CA ALA A 107 15.93 -8.01 6.18
C ALA A 107 16.45 -8.19 7.61
N LEU A 108 15.59 -8.65 8.51
CA LEU A 108 15.96 -9.11 9.84
C LEU A 108 16.73 -10.43 9.74
N ASP A 109 17.64 -10.71 10.65
CA ASP A 109 18.28 -12.03 10.75
C ASP A 109 17.35 -13.03 11.47
N HIS A 110 16.50 -13.68 10.70
CA HIS A 110 15.56 -14.68 11.20
C HIS A 110 16.20 -16.00 11.65
N SER A 111 17.51 -16.16 11.49
CA SER A 111 18.24 -17.27 12.13
C SER A 111 18.39 -17.04 13.64
N VAL A 112 18.38 -15.79 14.08
CA VAL A 112 18.41 -15.36 15.49
C VAL A 112 17.02 -14.99 15.98
N TYR A 113 16.26 -14.22 15.17
CA TYR A 113 14.90 -13.72 15.49
C TYR A 113 13.85 -14.61 14.84
N SER A 114 13.69 -15.82 15.33
CA SER A 114 12.84 -16.87 14.74
C SER A 114 11.40 -16.90 15.31
N ASP A 115 11.06 -16.00 16.24
CA ASP A 115 9.72 -15.95 16.85
C ASP A 115 8.68 -15.50 15.82
N THR A 116 7.69 -16.35 15.55
CA THR A 116 6.59 -16.11 14.61
C THR A 116 5.34 -15.52 15.28
N SER A 117 5.42 -15.19 16.59
CA SER A 117 4.34 -14.48 17.27
C SER A 117 4.19 -13.05 16.75
N PHE A 118 3.08 -12.42 17.08
CA PHE A 118 2.87 -11.00 16.75
C PHE A 118 4.05 -10.13 17.23
N PHE A 119 4.45 -10.26 18.49
CA PHE A 119 5.55 -9.46 19.02
C PHE A 119 6.91 -9.83 18.42
N GLY A 120 7.15 -11.12 18.17
CA GLY A 120 8.38 -11.58 17.52
C GLY A 120 8.59 -11.02 16.12
N ILE A 121 7.50 -10.77 15.37
CA ILE A 121 7.55 -10.21 14.02
C ILE A 121 7.61 -8.67 14.04
N TRP A 122 6.81 -8.03 14.91
CA TRP A 122 6.62 -6.57 14.86
C TRP A 122 7.66 -5.79 15.67
N LEU A 123 7.98 -6.26 16.89
CA LEU A 123 8.85 -5.54 17.80
C LEU A 123 10.26 -5.25 17.22
N PRO A 124 10.94 -6.20 16.54
CA PRO A 124 12.29 -5.97 16.05
C PRO A 124 12.39 -4.77 15.09
N PHE A 125 11.45 -4.57 14.17
CA PHE A 125 11.55 -3.43 13.26
C PHE A 125 11.23 -2.10 13.95
N TRP A 126 10.30 -2.08 14.91
CA TRP A 126 9.98 -0.87 15.65
C TRP A 126 11.12 -0.41 16.55
N ALA A 127 11.66 -1.34 17.32
CA ALA A 127 12.65 -1.03 18.33
C ALA A 127 14.05 -0.82 17.73
N ASN A 128 14.45 -1.66 16.79
CA ASN A 128 15.86 -1.79 16.43
C ASN A 128 16.24 -1.02 15.17
N SER A 129 15.36 -0.95 14.14
CA SER A 129 15.75 -0.42 12.84
C SER A 129 16.33 0.99 12.89
N MET A 130 15.67 1.91 13.58
CA MET A 130 16.13 3.29 13.69
C MET A 130 17.39 3.40 14.56
N ASN A 131 17.44 2.65 15.68
CA ASN A 131 18.60 2.65 16.57
C ASN A 131 19.85 2.14 15.84
N ASP A 132 19.74 1.04 15.10
CA ASP A 132 20.85 0.48 14.34
C ASP A 132 21.32 1.44 13.21
N ALA A 133 20.37 2.12 12.58
CA ALA A 133 20.70 3.16 11.59
C ALA A 133 21.40 4.38 12.23
N VAL A 134 21.04 4.75 13.46
CA VAL A 134 21.73 5.79 14.21
C VAL A 134 23.19 5.38 14.49
N GLN A 135 23.41 4.13 14.92
CA GLN A 135 24.78 3.63 15.15
C GLN A 135 25.62 3.72 13.87
N TYR A 136 25.05 3.20 12.74
CA TYR A 136 25.71 3.25 11.45
C TYR A 136 26.04 4.70 11.02
N MET A 137 25.08 5.61 11.08
CA MET A 137 25.25 7.00 10.65
C MET A 137 26.23 7.75 11.54
N TYR A 138 26.23 7.50 12.85
CA TYR A 138 27.19 8.11 13.77
C TYR A 138 28.64 7.74 13.42
N ASP A 139 28.91 6.55 12.95
CA ASP A 139 30.25 6.09 12.58
C ASP A 139 30.74 6.65 11.23
N GLN A 140 29.86 7.33 10.48
CA GLN A 140 30.25 7.86 9.18
C GLN A 140 31.08 9.15 9.31
N PRO A 141 32.20 9.26 8.56
CA PRO A 141 33.08 10.43 8.66
C PRO A 141 32.45 11.73 8.11
N TYR A 142 31.41 11.64 7.32
CA TYR A 142 30.67 12.77 6.75
C TYR A 142 29.52 13.26 7.66
N VAL A 143 29.30 12.62 8.81
CA VAL A 143 28.30 13.04 9.82
C VAL A 143 29.02 13.86 10.90
N LEU A 144 28.48 15.05 11.14
CA LEU A 144 29.06 16.00 12.07
C LEU A 144 28.88 15.52 13.53
N LYS A 145 29.92 15.75 14.33
CA LYS A 145 29.93 15.58 15.80
C LYS A 145 30.33 16.90 16.45
N ASP A 146 29.82 17.15 17.65
CA ASP A 146 30.27 18.32 18.45
C ASP A 146 31.65 18.07 19.06
N GLU A 147 32.12 19.09 19.81
CA GLU A 147 33.42 19.06 20.48
C GLU A 147 33.54 17.97 21.57
N ASN A 148 32.39 17.53 22.10
CA ASN A 148 32.30 16.48 23.12
C ASN A 148 32.11 15.07 22.49
N GLY A 149 32.10 14.97 21.17
CA GLY A 149 31.86 13.74 20.43
C GLY A 149 30.39 13.37 20.29
N ASN A 150 29.45 14.20 20.68
CA ASN A 150 28.03 13.92 20.45
C ASN A 150 27.68 14.02 18.97
N GLY A 151 26.84 13.12 18.49
CA GLY A 151 26.38 13.10 17.11
C GLY A 151 25.34 14.19 16.84
N LEU A 152 25.49 14.90 15.72
CA LEU A 152 24.49 15.86 15.27
C LEU A 152 23.52 15.17 14.32
N ILE A 153 22.79 14.17 14.85
CA ILE A 153 21.83 13.36 14.11
C ILE A 153 20.41 13.66 14.60
N GLY A 154 19.53 14.04 13.69
CA GLY A 154 18.10 14.10 13.92
C GLY A 154 17.42 12.80 13.48
N VAL A 155 16.32 12.44 14.12
CA VAL A 155 15.50 11.27 13.75
C VAL A 155 14.05 11.68 13.52
N THR A 156 13.43 11.20 12.45
CA THR A 156 12.01 11.38 12.18
C THR A 156 11.41 10.17 11.48
N GLY A 157 10.11 10.07 11.55
CA GLY A 157 9.37 9.04 10.82
C GLY A 157 7.87 9.17 11.03
N HIS A 158 7.15 8.55 10.10
CA HIS A 158 5.70 8.56 10.10
C HIS A 158 5.13 7.29 10.74
N SER A 159 4.08 7.43 11.56
CA SER A 159 3.36 6.29 12.14
C SER A 159 4.30 5.39 12.96
N MET A 160 4.46 4.13 12.59
CA MET A 160 5.45 3.22 13.21
C MET A 160 6.88 3.77 13.12
N GLY A 161 7.20 4.54 12.09
CA GLY A 161 8.48 5.26 12.00
C GLY A 161 8.63 6.37 13.04
N GLY A 162 7.54 7.06 13.38
CA GLY A 162 7.51 8.02 14.49
C GLY A 162 7.75 7.34 15.83
N PHE A 163 7.18 6.16 16.04
CA PHE A 163 7.47 5.33 17.20
C PHE A 163 8.93 4.88 17.24
N SER A 164 9.47 4.38 16.13
CA SER A 164 10.90 4.01 16.02
C SER A 164 11.82 5.18 16.34
N SER A 165 11.46 6.40 15.94
CA SER A 165 12.21 7.63 16.25
C SER A 165 12.17 7.95 17.74
N THR A 166 11.02 7.79 18.40
CA THR A 166 10.88 7.98 19.85
C THR A 166 11.70 6.95 20.63
N LEU A 167 11.67 5.68 20.21
CA LEU A 167 12.48 4.63 20.84
C LEU A 167 13.98 4.86 20.62
N ALA A 168 14.40 5.30 19.44
CA ALA A 168 15.81 5.60 19.19
C ALA A 168 16.35 6.70 20.11
N LEU A 169 15.55 7.73 20.40
CA LEU A 169 15.90 8.75 21.40
C LEU A 169 16.07 8.13 22.80
N ALA A 170 15.13 7.27 23.20
CA ALA A 170 15.17 6.61 24.52
C ALA A 170 16.39 5.67 24.64
N PHE A 171 16.65 4.86 23.62
CA PHE A 171 17.81 3.95 23.61
C PHE A 171 19.13 4.73 23.61
N ASP A 172 19.20 5.84 22.86
CA ASP A 172 20.39 6.68 22.83
C ASP A 172 20.64 7.34 24.21
N GLU A 173 19.59 7.77 24.94
CA GLU A 173 19.75 8.30 26.31
C GLU A 173 20.22 7.23 27.27
N MET A 174 19.68 6.01 27.19
CA MET A 174 20.15 4.88 28.01
C MET A 174 21.60 4.54 27.72
N GLN A 175 22.01 4.51 26.46
CA GLN A 175 23.40 4.26 26.05
C GLN A 175 24.34 5.40 26.44
N ALA A 176 23.85 6.65 26.38
CA ALA A 176 24.62 7.83 26.77
C ALA A 176 24.87 7.88 28.27
N ALA A 177 23.98 7.34 29.10
CA ALA A 177 24.21 7.21 30.55
C ALA A 177 25.44 6.34 30.88
N GLU A 178 25.79 5.40 30.01
CA GLU A 178 26.97 4.54 30.16
C GLU A 178 28.22 5.10 29.47
N SER A 179 28.04 5.60 28.23
CA SER A 179 29.14 6.02 27.36
C SER A 179 29.55 7.49 27.54
N GLY A 180 28.67 8.33 28.10
CA GLY A 180 28.84 9.76 28.14
C GLY A 180 28.61 10.50 26.80
N VAL A 181 28.22 9.78 25.74
CA VAL A 181 28.07 10.33 24.39
C VAL A 181 26.64 10.11 23.89
N ARG A 182 25.98 11.20 23.49
CA ARG A 182 24.68 11.20 22.83
C ARG A 182 24.88 11.19 21.30
N LYS A 183 24.32 10.21 20.60
CA LYS A 183 24.42 10.14 19.14
C LYS A 183 23.27 10.88 18.44
N VAL A 184 22.12 11.00 19.11
CA VAL A 184 20.92 11.69 18.58
C VAL A 184 20.74 13.04 19.27
N ALA A 185 20.69 14.10 18.48
CA ALA A 185 20.53 15.48 18.96
C ALA A 185 19.05 15.89 19.13
N CYS A 186 18.17 15.44 18.26
CA CYS A 186 16.75 15.83 18.24
C CYS A 186 15.88 14.81 17.51
N GLY A 187 14.56 14.89 17.72
CA GLY A 187 13.61 14.01 17.05
C GLY A 187 12.23 14.60 16.83
N LEU A 188 11.65 14.33 15.64
CA LEU A 188 10.30 14.69 15.28
C LEU A 188 9.48 13.44 15.00
N SER A 189 8.43 13.17 15.77
CA SER A 189 7.50 12.07 15.54
C SER A 189 6.32 12.54 14.71
N GLU A 190 6.08 11.92 13.56
CA GLU A 190 4.97 12.27 12.67
C GLU A 190 3.86 11.21 12.77
N GLY A 191 2.67 11.59 13.25
CA GLY A 191 1.53 10.69 13.33
C GLY A 191 1.76 9.49 14.25
N SER A 192 2.36 9.73 15.43
CA SER A 192 2.54 8.74 16.49
C SER A 192 2.50 9.42 17.85
N ASP A 193 1.89 8.75 18.82
CA ASP A 193 1.76 9.27 20.20
C ASP A 193 2.46 8.38 21.23
N PHE A 194 2.33 8.72 22.52
CA PHE A 194 2.92 7.96 23.60
C PHE A 194 2.34 6.56 23.83
N MET A 195 1.17 6.23 23.26
CA MET A 195 0.53 4.94 23.49
C MET A 195 1.44 3.76 23.12
N TYR A 196 2.29 3.93 22.11
CA TYR A 196 3.21 2.87 21.70
C TYR A 196 4.30 2.57 22.71
N THR A 197 4.69 3.52 23.55
CA THR A 197 5.68 3.29 24.58
C THR A 197 5.19 2.31 25.63
N SER A 198 3.88 2.20 25.86
CA SER A 198 3.27 1.24 26.76
C SER A 198 3.47 -0.22 26.32
N PHE A 199 3.61 -0.49 25.02
CA PHE A 199 3.91 -1.83 24.51
C PHE A 199 5.28 -2.36 24.92
N VAL A 200 6.22 -1.46 25.19
CA VAL A 200 7.57 -1.82 25.69
C VAL A 200 7.69 -1.63 27.21
N GLY A 201 6.57 -1.43 27.88
CA GLY A 201 6.53 -1.31 29.36
C GLY A 201 6.98 0.07 29.89
N VAL A 202 6.96 1.11 29.04
CA VAL A 202 7.34 2.47 29.41
C VAL A 202 6.10 3.37 29.37
N ASP A 203 5.81 4.05 30.46
CA ASP A 203 4.73 5.04 30.51
C ASP A 203 5.14 6.37 29.85
N ALA A 204 4.14 7.24 29.58
CA ALA A 204 4.37 8.50 28.88
C ALA A 204 5.37 9.42 29.57
N ALA A 205 5.33 9.53 30.88
CA ALA A 205 6.24 10.37 31.65
C ALA A 205 7.67 9.85 31.62
N THR A 206 7.83 8.53 31.76
CA THR A 206 9.14 7.86 31.63
C THR A 206 9.68 8.01 30.21
N ALA A 207 8.84 7.86 29.18
CA ALA A 207 9.24 8.04 27.78
C ALA A 207 9.70 9.47 27.51
N ASP A 208 9.03 10.47 28.08
CA ASP A 208 9.44 11.86 27.95
C ASP A 208 10.77 12.13 28.66
N ALA A 209 10.94 11.59 29.88
CA ALA A 209 12.19 11.69 30.61
C ALA A 209 13.37 11.02 29.89
N LEU A 210 13.15 9.91 29.20
CA LEU A 210 14.14 9.23 28.38
C LEU A 210 14.50 10.03 27.09
N GLY A 211 13.73 11.04 26.73
CA GLY A 211 14.11 12.02 25.71
C GLY A 211 15.26 12.92 26.16
N GLY A 212 15.47 13.05 27.47
CA GLY A 212 16.47 13.94 28.06
C GLY A 212 16.26 15.41 27.68
N GLY A 213 17.27 16.24 27.81
CA GLY A 213 17.23 17.63 27.40
C GLY A 213 17.30 17.88 25.90
N ARG A 214 16.82 16.93 25.06
CA ARG A 214 16.83 17.07 23.60
C ARG A 214 15.65 17.88 23.09
N THR A 215 15.82 18.51 21.93
CA THR A 215 14.71 19.12 21.19
C THR A 215 13.85 18.05 20.56
N MET A 216 12.55 18.03 20.88
CA MET A 216 11.60 17.05 20.38
C MET A 216 10.33 17.71 19.85
N GLY A 217 9.74 17.11 18.81
CA GLY A 217 8.49 17.56 18.21
C GLY A 217 7.54 16.42 17.90
N LYS A 218 6.27 16.77 17.79
CA LYS A 218 5.20 15.87 17.31
C LYS A 218 4.36 16.54 16.23
N VAL A 219 3.95 15.75 15.22
CA VAL A 219 2.89 16.13 14.30
C VAL A 219 1.66 15.28 14.62
N CYS A 220 0.62 15.94 15.13
CA CYS A 220 -0.64 15.36 15.57
C CYS A 220 -1.75 15.86 14.64
N ALA A 221 -2.07 15.11 13.58
CA ALA A 221 -3.08 15.52 12.62
C ALA A 221 -4.46 15.56 13.27
N GLN A 222 -5.23 16.64 13.03
CA GLN A 222 -6.54 16.87 13.67
C GLN A 222 -7.60 15.83 13.30
N TYR A 223 -7.43 15.12 12.19
CA TYR A 223 -8.31 14.05 11.71
C TYR A 223 -7.57 12.72 11.62
N ASP A 224 -6.54 12.53 12.47
CA ASP A 224 -5.86 11.24 12.55
C ASP A 224 -6.86 10.16 12.96
N GLU A 225 -7.07 9.20 12.09
CA GLU A 225 -8.03 8.11 12.30
C GLU A 225 -7.43 6.95 13.10
N PHE A 226 -6.14 7.06 13.47
CA PHE A 226 -5.41 5.97 14.10
C PHE A 226 -4.93 6.32 15.51
N PHE A 227 -4.32 7.50 15.69
CA PHE A 227 -3.68 7.94 16.93
C PHE A 227 -4.32 9.19 17.52
N PHE A 228 -3.79 9.63 18.67
CA PHE A 228 -4.22 10.82 19.38
C PHE A 228 -5.67 10.73 19.88
N ASN A 229 -6.09 9.54 20.32
CA ASN A 229 -7.37 9.33 20.95
C ASN A 229 -7.41 10.06 22.30
N ASP A 230 -8.53 10.72 22.59
CA ASP A 230 -8.73 11.35 23.87
C ASP A 230 -9.05 10.28 24.94
N PRO A 231 -8.15 10.05 25.93
CA PRO A 231 -8.37 9.03 26.95
C PRO A 231 -9.50 9.37 27.90
N THR A 232 -10.00 10.63 27.90
CA THR A 232 -11.11 11.07 28.76
C THR A 232 -12.47 10.84 28.14
N VAL A 233 -12.52 10.45 26.84
CA VAL A 233 -13.76 10.18 26.10
C VAL A 233 -14.01 8.68 26.00
N GLU A 234 -15.13 8.22 26.53
CA GLU A 234 -15.54 6.82 26.44
C GLU A 234 -15.70 6.39 24.96
N GLY A 235 -15.09 5.26 24.61
CA GLY A 235 -15.11 4.72 23.26
C GLY A 235 -14.01 5.28 22.34
N GLY A 236 -13.13 6.14 22.83
CA GLY A 236 -11.98 6.70 22.11
C GLY A 236 -12.39 7.43 20.83
N THR A 237 -12.21 8.71 20.76
CA THR A 237 -12.33 9.42 19.49
C THR A 237 -11.06 9.26 18.70
N VAL A 238 -11.14 9.10 17.38
CA VAL A 238 -9.96 9.09 16.48
C VAL A 238 -9.60 10.50 16.01
N ARG A 239 -10.11 11.51 16.67
CA ARG A 239 -9.92 12.90 16.33
C ARG A 239 -9.44 13.72 17.51
N HIS A 240 -8.37 14.43 17.32
CA HIS A 240 -7.95 15.52 18.18
C HIS A 240 -7.85 16.82 17.39
N LYS A 241 -8.74 17.77 17.68
CA LYS A 241 -8.61 19.14 17.16
C LYS A 241 -7.71 20.00 18.05
N ASP A 242 -7.42 19.53 19.24
CA ASP A 242 -6.69 20.26 20.28
C ASP A 242 -5.92 19.27 21.16
N TYR A 243 -5.02 18.50 20.54
CA TYR A 243 -4.22 17.50 21.26
C TYR A 243 -3.29 18.13 22.29
N VAL A 244 -2.81 19.36 22.05
CA VAL A 244 -1.96 20.10 23.00
C VAL A 244 -2.61 20.36 24.35
N SER A 245 -3.95 20.31 24.42
CA SER A 245 -4.73 20.46 25.66
C SER A 245 -5.02 19.14 26.36
N THR A 246 -4.69 18.00 25.77
CA THR A 246 -4.86 16.68 26.40
C THR A 246 -3.78 16.41 27.44
N PRO A 247 -4.04 15.52 28.42
CA PRO A 247 -3.00 15.14 29.39
C PRO A 247 -1.68 14.69 28.74
N ASP A 248 -1.76 13.89 27.66
CA ASP A 248 -0.57 13.40 26.96
C ASP A 248 0.17 14.51 26.23
N GLY A 249 -0.57 15.44 25.57
CA GLY A 249 0.02 16.61 24.93
C GLY A 249 0.70 17.54 25.94
N MET A 250 0.03 17.82 27.06
CA MET A 250 0.61 18.64 28.14
C MET A 250 1.83 17.97 28.79
N THR A 251 1.79 16.65 29.01
CA THR A 251 2.94 15.89 29.51
C THR A 251 4.12 16.00 28.56
N PHE A 252 3.90 15.79 27.27
CA PHE A 252 4.97 15.93 26.26
C PHE A 252 5.56 17.34 26.24
N LEU A 253 4.74 18.38 26.35
CA LEU A 253 5.19 19.77 26.36
C LEU A 253 5.73 20.22 27.74
N GLN A 254 5.68 19.37 28.77
CA GLN A 254 6.00 19.68 30.16
C GLN A 254 5.23 20.91 30.68
N GLN A 255 3.96 21.04 30.32
CA GLN A 255 3.08 22.14 30.70
C GLN A 255 2.02 21.69 31.71
N SER A 256 1.71 22.57 32.68
CA SER A 256 0.68 22.34 33.69
C SER A 256 -0.69 22.97 33.34
N ALA A 257 -0.78 23.65 32.20
CA ALA A 257 -1.96 24.34 31.70
C ALA A 257 -2.07 24.11 30.18
N PRO A 258 -3.27 24.24 29.57
CA PRO A 258 -3.44 24.07 28.13
C PRO A 258 -2.47 24.91 27.32
N ALA A 259 -1.74 24.23 26.43
CA ALA A 259 -0.73 24.80 25.57
C ALA A 259 -1.32 25.20 24.20
N GLN A 260 -0.54 25.86 23.37
CA GLN A 260 -0.91 26.23 22.01
C GLN A 260 -0.13 25.40 20.99
N ALA A 261 -0.80 24.89 19.97
CA ALA A 261 -0.17 24.24 18.86
C ALA A 261 0.79 25.18 18.12
N ASN A 262 1.78 24.60 17.45
CA ASN A 262 2.78 25.31 16.66
C ASN A 262 3.62 26.34 17.49
N THR A 263 3.69 26.13 18.80
CA THR A 263 4.42 27.00 19.75
C THR A 263 5.52 26.20 20.44
N TRP A 264 6.71 26.77 20.52
CA TRP A 264 7.84 26.18 21.22
C TRP A 264 7.75 26.41 22.73
N TYR A 265 7.99 25.37 23.50
CA TYR A 265 8.07 25.37 24.95
C TYR A 265 9.44 24.86 25.38
N ASP A 266 10.09 25.60 26.27
CA ASP A 266 11.32 25.17 26.91
C ASP A 266 10.99 24.18 28.03
N THR A 267 11.82 23.16 28.21
CA THR A 267 11.66 22.13 29.24
C THR A 267 12.63 22.38 30.42
N ALA A 268 12.31 21.84 31.59
CA ALA A 268 13.09 22.02 32.80
C ALA A 268 14.53 21.45 32.69
N ASP A 269 14.72 20.46 31.83
CA ASP A 269 15.99 19.79 31.56
C ASP A 269 16.82 20.44 30.43
N GLY A 270 16.39 21.60 29.93
CA GLY A 270 17.10 22.41 28.93
C GLY A 270 16.76 22.04 27.47
N GLY A 271 15.81 21.17 27.26
CA GLY A 271 15.29 20.85 25.94
C GLY A 271 14.19 21.80 25.45
N ARG A 272 13.69 21.58 24.25
CA ARG A 272 12.55 22.30 23.67
C ARG A 272 11.55 21.34 23.11
N ARG A 273 10.27 21.67 23.23
CA ARG A 273 9.15 20.83 22.74
C ARG A 273 8.21 21.62 21.86
N ILE A 274 7.63 20.97 20.84
CA ILE A 274 6.60 21.53 19.97
C ILE A 274 5.64 20.46 19.53
N ILE A 275 4.34 20.80 19.43
CA ILE A 275 3.31 19.99 18.77
C ILE A 275 2.73 20.78 17.61
N TYR A 276 2.73 20.18 16.43
CA TYR A 276 2.09 20.69 15.22
C TYR A 276 0.76 19.95 15.01
N GLU A 277 -0.32 20.70 14.71
CA GLU A 277 -1.67 20.15 14.53
C GLU A 277 -2.24 20.52 13.15
N PRO A 278 -1.78 19.86 12.07
CA PRO A 278 -2.35 20.10 10.74
C PRO A 278 -3.76 19.50 10.60
N ALA A 279 -4.64 20.20 9.89
CA ALA A 279 -6.00 19.74 9.61
C ALA A 279 -6.00 18.67 8.48
N GLN A 280 -5.49 17.49 8.78
CA GLN A 280 -5.34 16.38 7.82
C GLN A 280 -5.49 15.02 8.52
N THR A 281 -5.51 13.94 7.72
CA THR A 281 -5.63 12.55 8.21
C THR A 281 -4.26 11.92 8.46
N HIS A 282 -4.24 10.76 9.13
CA HIS A 282 -3.02 10.03 9.42
C HIS A 282 -2.15 9.75 8.17
N PRO A 283 -2.66 9.09 7.10
CA PRO A 283 -1.82 8.77 5.96
C PRO A 283 -1.40 9.98 5.15
N TRP A 284 -2.08 11.13 5.30
CA TRP A 284 -1.72 12.34 4.57
C TRP A 284 -0.48 13.04 5.12
N ASN A 285 -0.04 12.71 6.35
CA ASN A 285 1.11 13.36 6.98
C ASN A 285 2.39 13.27 6.13
N HIS A 286 2.69 12.11 5.57
CA HIS A 286 3.89 11.94 4.75
C HIS A 286 3.71 12.33 3.27
N PHE A 287 2.54 12.86 2.90
CA PHE A 287 2.23 13.35 1.55
C PHE A 287 1.68 14.80 1.61
N SER A 288 2.27 15.61 2.47
CA SER A 288 1.76 16.94 2.80
C SER A 288 2.86 17.98 2.80
N ALA A 289 2.68 19.04 2.00
CA ALA A 289 3.57 20.19 2.03
C ALA A 289 3.58 20.91 3.39
N THR A 290 2.47 20.87 4.12
CA THR A 290 2.36 21.43 5.47
C THR A 290 3.23 20.66 6.45
N THR A 291 3.10 19.33 6.50
CA THR A 291 3.91 18.49 7.41
C THR A 291 5.38 18.54 7.05
N THR A 292 5.72 18.44 5.77
CA THR A 292 7.11 18.62 5.31
C THR A 292 7.66 20.00 5.71
N GLY A 293 6.82 21.05 5.61
CA GLY A 293 7.19 22.40 6.10
C GLY A 293 7.44 22.44 7.60
N TYR A 294 6.68 21.71 8.40
CA TYR A 294 6.92 21.57 9.83
C TYR A 294 8.21 20.83 10.13
N ALA A 295 8.48 19.73 9.44
CA ALA A 295 9.76 19.01 9.58
C ALA A 295 10.95 19.90 9.24
N ILE A 296 10.88 20.66 8.15
CA ILE A 296 11.93 21.63 7.79
C ILE A 296 12.13 22.67 8.90
N SER A 297 11.04 23.32 9.35
CA SER A 297 11.12 24.34 10.42
C SER A 297 11.67 23.76 11.71
N PHE A 298 11.29 22.53 12.05
CA PHE A 298 11.77 21.84 13.24
C PHE A 298 13.29 21.64 13.17
N TYR A 299 13.82 21.07 12.09
CA TYR A 299 15.25 20.81 11.97
C TYR A 299 16.09 22.08 11.79
N GLN A 300 15.59 23.10 11.10
CA GLN A 300 16.25 24.40 11.05
C GLN A 300 16.34 25.05 12.43
N THR A 301 15.34 24.88 13.29
CA THR A 301 15.34 25.36 14.66
C THR A 301 16.24 24.53 15.58
N ALA A 302 16.14 23.20 15.48
CA ALA A 302 16.92 22.29 16.32
C ALA A 302 18.43 22.39 16.06
N PHE A 303 18.82 22.68 14.81
CA PHE A 303 20.23 22.85 14.40
C PHE A 303 20.59 24.31 14.12
N ALA A 304 19.93 25.26 14.78
CA ALA A 304 20.18 26.72 14.55
C ALA A 304 21.63 27.15 14.82
N GLU A 305 22.31 26.51 15.74
CA GLU A 305 23.74 26.77 16.05
C GLU A 305 24.67 26.41 14.87
N TYR A 306 24.22 25.49 14.02
CA TYR A 306 24.94 25.01 12.82
C TYR A 306 24.38 25.60 11.53
N ALA A 307 23.57 26.67 11.61
CA ALA A 307 22.92 27.26 10.43
C ALA A 307 23.91 27.72 9.34
N SER A 308 25.13 28.11 9.72
CA SER A 308 26.21 28.47 8.78
C SER A 308 26.67 27.32 7.88
N MET A 309 26.43 26.05 8.27
CA MET A 309 26.75 24.85 7.51
C MET A 309 25.58 24.40 6.62
N LEU A 310 24.41 25.01 6.79
CA LEU A 310 23.16 24.69 6.13
C LEU A 310 22.80 25.78 5.12
N LYS A 311 21.83 25.51 4.25
CA LYS A 311 21.29 26.48 3.29
C LYS A 311 20.01 27.07 3.85
N ASP A 312 19.93 28.39 3.88
CA ASP A 312 18.72 29.12 4.27
C ASP A 312 17.68 29.09 3.14
N ILE A 313 16.93 27.99 3.08
CA ILE A 313 15.80 27.81 2.15
C ILE A 313 14.53 27.76 2.99
N ALA A 314 13.62 28.71 2.74
CA ALA A 314 12.36 28.81 3.47
C ALA A 314 11.56 27.49 3.45
N PRO A 315 10.87 27.12 4.54
CA PRO A 315 10.09 25.88 4.62
C PRO A 315 9.03 25.71 3.53
N ALA A 316 8.44 26.80 3.06
CA ALA A 316 7.46 26.79 1.97
C ALA A 316 8.06 26.54 0.57
N ASN A 317 9.38 26.68 0.41
CA ASN A 317 10.06 26.39 -0.85
C ASN A 317 10.37 24.91 -0.96
N GLN A 318 9.45 24.16 -1.54
CA GLN A 318 9.50 22.69 -1.68
C GLN A 318 9.41 22.27 -3.15
N VAL A 319 10.06 21.17 -3.50
CA VAL A 319 10.10 20.63 -4.87
C VAL A 319 9.73 19.14 -4.95
N TRP A 320 9.60 18.46 -3.83
CA TRP A 320 9.30 17.02 -3.79
C TRP A 320 8.01 16.65 -4.53
N GLN A 321 7.00 17.53 -4.54
CA GLN A 321 5.73 17.30 -5.24
C GLN A 321 5.94 17.08 -6.75
N TRP A 322 6.97 17.66 -7.32
CA TRP A 322 7.31 17.46 -8.73
C TRP A 322 7.87 16.07 -9.00
N LYS A 323 8.65 15.50 -8.06
CA LYS A 323 9.07 14.11 -8.15
C LYS A 323 7.85 13.20 -8.22
N GLU A 324 6.92 13.32 -7.27
CA GLU A 324 5.68 12.54 -7.25
C GLU A 324 4.83 12.71 -8.52
N ALA A 325 4.69 13.94 -8.99
CA ALA A 325 3.95 14.23 -10.23
C ALA A 325 4.58 13.54 -11.45
N PHE A 326 5.90 13.53 -11.57
CA PHE A 326 6.57 12.90 -12.70
C PHE A 326 6.64 11.38 -12.56
N GLU A 327 6.69 10.81 -11.37
CA GLU A 327 6.52 9.37 -11.14
C GLU A 327 5.10 8.91 -11.52
N CYS A 328 4.08 9.73 -11.25
CA CYS A 328 2.73 9.47 -11.74
C CYS A 328 2.66 9.49 -13.29
N VAL A 329 3.38 10.38 -13.97
CA VAL A 329 3.50 10.37 -15.43
C VAL A 329 4.15 9.07 -15.91
N ALA A 330 5.23 8.63 -15.26
CA ALA A 330 5.90 7.35 -15.56
C ALA A 330 4.97 6.17 -15.29
N LEU A 331 4.18 6.19 -14.21
CA LEU A 331 3.16 5.18 -13.90
C LEU A 331 2.12 5.04 -15.04
N VAL A 332 1.61 6.15 -15.57
CA VAL A 332 0.68 6.11 -16.72
C VAL A 332 1.37 5.45 -17.91
N GLY A 333 2.61 5.83 -18.21
CA GLY A 333 3.42 5.20 -19.25
C GLY A 333 3.61 3.70 -19.04
N PHE A 334 3.86 3.28 -17.80
CA PHE A 334 4.06 1.87 -17.43
C PHE A 334 2.80 1.02 -17.65
N ILE A 335 1.64 1.50 -17.22
CA ILE A 335 0.37 0.81 -17.45
C ILE A 335 0.06 0.73 -18.95
N MET A 336 0.31 1.80 -19.71
CA MET A 336 0.18 1.79 -21.17
C MET A 336 1.14 0.76 -21.79
N LEU A 337 2.39 0.70 -21.34
CA LEU A 337 3.40 -0.25 -21.83
C LEU A 337 2.91 -1.69 -21.64
N ILE A 338 2.41 -2.06 -20.46
CA ILE A 338 1.88 -3.40 -20.15
C ILE A 338 0.78 -3.80 -21.14
N VAL A 339 -0.21 -2.94 -21.35
CA VAL A 339 -1.34 -3.23 -22.26
C VAL A 339 -0.87 -3.34 -23.71
N VAL A 340 0.09 -2.51 -24.13
CA VAL A 340 0.63 -2.50 -25.49
C VAL A 340 1.51 -3.73 -25.72
N LEU A 341 2.40 -4.07 -24.79
CA LEU A 341 3.27 -5.26 -24.87
C LEU A 341 2.45 -6.55 -24.96
N ALA A 342 1.49 -6.73 -24.05
CA ALA A 342 0.59 -7.88 -24.11
C ALA A 342 -0.12 -7.94 -25.48
N GLY A 343 -0.59 -6.78 -26.00
CA GLY A 343 -1.21 -6.68 -27.31
C GLY A 343 -0.28 -6.98 -28.47
N ILE A 344 1.02 -6.75 -28.34
CA ILE A 344 2.04 -7.11 -29.34
C ILE A 344 2.33 -8.62 -29.28
N LEU A 345 2.54 -9.14 -28.08
CA LEU A 345 2.89 -10.55 -27.87
C LEU A 345 1.83 -11.49 -28.44
N ILE A 346 0.54 -11.23 -28.21
CA ILE A 346 -0.55 -12.09 -28.72
C ILE A 346 -0.66 -12.11 -30.26
N GLU A 347 0.12 -11.33 -30.99
CA GLU A 347 0.23 -11.43 -32.45
C GLU A 347 1.40 -12.32 -32.90
N LEU A 348 2.31 -12.71 -32.01
CA LEU A 348 3.41 -13.62 -32.31
C LEU A 348 2.94 -15.10 -32.38
N PRO A 349 3.60 -15.97 -33.15
CA PRO A 349 3.10 -17.30 -33.48
C PRO A 349 2.64 -18.14 -32.29
N PHE A 350 3.46 -18.31 -31.24
CA PHE A 350 3.11 -19.07 -30.05
C PHE A 350 2.03 -18.36 -29.21
N PHE A 351 2.21 -17.08 -28.93
CA PHE A 351 1.31 -16.30 -28.08
C PHE A 351 -0.06 -16.06 -28.72
N LYS A 352 -0.16 -16.16 -30.04
CA LYS A 352 -1.43 -16.07 -30.77
C LYS A 352 -2.39 -17.19 -30.39
N LEU A 353 -1.88 -18.30 -29.87
CA LEU A 353 -2.71 -19.38 -29.31
C LEU A 353 -3.57 -18.93 -28.11
N ALA A 354 -3.19 -17.83 -27.43
CA ALA A 354 -4.01 -17.21 -26.41
C ALA A 354 -5.35 -16.66 -26.94
N LYS A 355 -5.49 -16.43 -28.25
CA LYS A 355 -6.74 -15.98 -28.85
C LYS A 355 -7.69 -17.16 -29.08
N THR A 356 -8.92 -17.05 -28.58
CA THR A 356 -9.97 -18.08 -28.76
C THR A 356 -11.04 -17.71 -29.79
N GLY A 357 -10.93 -16.51 -30.38
CA GLY A 357 -11.87 -15.91 -31.30
C GLY A 357 -12.50 -14.63 -30.77
N GLU A 358 -13.27 -13.95 -31.58
CA GLU A 358 -14.00 -12.76 -31.13
C GLU A 358 -15.21 -13.20 -30.29
N LEU A 359 -15.42 -12.54 -29.14
CA LEU A 359 -16.62 -12.75 -28.33
C LEU A 359 -17.82 -12.08 -28.99
N ALA A 360 -18.89 -12.83 -29.17
CA ALA A 360 -20.15 -12.27 -29.62
C ALA A 360 -20.66 -11.21 -28.64
N VAL A 361 -20.99 -10.04 -29.17
CA VAL A 361 -21.56 -8.94 -28.39
C VAL A 361 -23.01 -9.29 -28.05
N ALA A 362 -23.31 -9.37 -26.74
CA ALA A 362 -24.65 -9.67 -26.28
C ALA A 362 -25.58 -8.44 -26.45
N LYS A 363 -26.87 -8.67 -26.70
CA LYS A 363 -27.89 -7.62 -26.65
C LYS A 363 -28.10 -7.20 -25.19
N ALA A 364 -28.18 -5.90 -24.94
CA ALA A 364 -28.47 -5.38 -23.60
C ALA A 364 -29.87 -5.82 -23.15
N PRO A 365 -30.07 -6.21 -21.88
CA PRO A 365 -31.36 -6.58 -21.34
C PRO A 365 -32.38 -5.43 -21.49
N GLN A 366 -33.66 -5.81 -21.70
CA GLN A 366 -34.79 -4.85 -21.87
C GLN A 366 -35.88 -5.14 -20.84
N GLY A 367 -36.81 -4.18 -20.65
CA GLY A 367 -37.94 -4.32 -19.73
C GLY A 367 -37.54 -4.69 -18.30
N GLY A 368 -38.30 -5.56 -17.67
CA GLY A 368 -38.05 -6.03 -16.30
C GLY A 368 -36.69 -6.69 -16.09
N LYS A 369 -36.16 -7.39 -17.11
CA LYS A 369 -34.81 -7.98 -17.06
C LYS A 369 -33.70 -6.93 -16.94
N ARG A 370 -33.89 -5.74 -17.51
CA ARG A 370 -32.96 -4.62 -17.37
C ARG A 370 -32.89 -4.15 -15.92
N ILE A 371 -34.06 -4.00 -15.28
CA ILE A 371 -34.14 -3.59 -13.87
C ILE A 371 -33.45 -4.62 -12.99
N ALA A 372 -33.81 -5.90 -13.16
CA ALA A 372 -33.21 -7.00 -12.41
C ALA A 372 -31.69 -7.05 -12.57
N THR A 373 -31.15 -6.86 -13.81
CA THR A 373 -29.71 -6.83 -14.06
C THR A 373 -29.04 -5.69 -13.28
N TRP A 374 -29.59 -4.47 -13.31
CA TRP A 374 -29.01 -3.33 -12.57
C TRP A 374 -29.07 -3.52 -11.07
N LEU A 375 -30.13 -4.10 -10.52
CA LEU A 375 -30.22 -4.44 -9.09
C LEU A 375 -29.15 -5.47 -8.69
N ILE A 376 -28.95 -6.50 -9.50
CA ILE A 376 -27.91 -7.51 -9.26
C ILE A 376 -26.50 -6.87 -9.31
N LEU A 377 -26.26 -5.98 -10.29
CA LEU A 377 -24.98 -5.27 -10.39
C LEU A 377 -24.76 -4.35 -9.18
N LEU A 378 -25.80 -3.65 -8.73
CA LEU A 378 -25.73 -2.81 -7.52
C LEU A 378 -25.38 -3.65 -6.29
N VAL A 379 -26.04 -4.80 -6.10
CA VAL A 379 -25.72 -5.75 -5.04
C VAL A 379 -24.27 -6.23 -5.16
N ALA A 380 -23.80 -6.61 -6.35
CA ALA A 380 -22.44 -7.07 -6.59
C ALA A 380 -21.38 -5.98 -6.26
N ILE A 381 -21.72 -4.70 -6.48
CA ILE A 381 -20.85 -3.57 -6.12
C ILE A 381 -20.85 -3.31 -4.60
N LEU A 382 -22.00 -3.46 -3.95
CA LEU A 382 -22.14 -3.15 -2.51
C LEU A 382 -21.59 -4.24 -1.60
N LEU A 383 -21.68 -5.52 -1.99
CA LEU A 383 -21.23 -6.64 -1.14
C LEU A 383 -19.75 -6.52 -0.71
N PRO A 384 -18.78 -6.18 -1.57
CA PRO A 384 -17.41 -5.97 -1.14
C PRO A 384 -17.26 -4.85 -0.08
N ALA A 385 -18.11 -3.82 -0.12
CA ALA A 385 -18.13 -2.77 0.90
C ALA A 385 -18.74 -3.27 2.22
N ILE A 386 -19.90 -3.93 2.16
CA ILE A 386 -20.63 -4.43 3.34
C ILE A 386 -19.76 -5.44 4.12
N PHE A 387 -19.06 -6.32 3.40
CA PHE A 387 -18.22 -7.34 4.00
C PHE A 387 -16.74 -6.94 4.14
N PHE A 388 -16.39 -5.66 3.92
CA PHE A 388 -15.00 -5.21 4.07
C PHE A 388 -14.52 -5.37 5.50
N THR A 389 -15.07 -4.62 6.44
CA THR A 389 -14.72 -4.71 7.87
C THR A 389 -14.87 -6.13 8.44
N PRO A 390 -15.97 -6.86 8.22
CA PRO A 390 -16.06 -8.24 8.70
C PRO A 390 -14.94 -9.15 8.23
N LEU A 391 -14.52 -9.06 6.99
CA LEU A 391 -13.47 -9.93 6.42
C LEU A 391 -12.06 -9.43 6.71
N MET A 392 -11.84 -8.12 6.76
CA MET A 392 -10.52 -7.55 7.03
C MET A 392 -10.14 -7.60 8.53
N ASP A 393 -11.09 -7.23 9.39
CA ASP A 393 -10.82 -6.99 10.81
C ASP A 393 -11.51 -8.02 11.73
N GLY A 394 -12.67 -8.55 11.32
CA GLY A 394 -13.45 -9.48 12.13
C GLY A 394 -12.97 -10.93 12.08
N GLY A 395 -12.43 -11.35 10.95
CA GLY A 395 -11.94 -12.71 10.75
C GLY A 395 -13.01 -13.82 10.76
N ALA A 396 -12.55 -15.06 10.62
CA ALA A 396 -13.41 -16.24 10.59
C ALA A 396 -14.23 -16.40 11.86
N GLY A 397 -15.53 -16.73 11.69
CA GLY A 397 -16.45 -16.95 12.81
C GLY A 397 -17.07 -15.68 13.41
N SER A 398 -16.64 -14.48 13.01
CA SER A 398 -17.27 -13.23 13.46
C SER A 398 -18.72 -13.14 12.98
N PRO A 399 -19.63 -12.41 13.71
CA PRO A 399 -21.03 -12.32 13.33
C PRO A 399 -21.29 -11.86 11.89
N GLY A 400 -20.50 -10.89 11.41
CA GLY A 400 -20.58 -10.40 10.04
C GLY A 400 -20.20 -11.47 9.01
N VAL A 401 -19.11 -12.21 9.25
CA VAL A 401 -18.65 -13.29 8.35
C VAL A 401 -19.60 -14.49 8.41
N MET A 402 -20.25 -14.76 9.55
CA MET A 402 -21.24 -15.84 9.68
C MET A 402 -22.46 -15.64 8.77
N VAL A 403 -22.77 -14.43 8.34
CA VAL A 403 -23.81 -14.18 7.32
C VAL A 403 -23.41 -14.89 6.00
N LEU A 404 -22.14 -14.86 5.61
CA LEU A 404 -21.62 -15.56 4.43
C LEU A 404 -21.74 -17.07 4.56
N PHE A 405 -21.61 -17.61 5.77
CA PHE A 405 -21.81 -19.04 6.03
C PHE A 405 -23.23 -19.47 5.65
N TYR A 406 -24.24 -18.78 6.16
CA TYR A 406 -25.63 -19.11 5.86
C TYR A 406 -26.00 -18.84 4.40
N ALA A 407 -25.54 -17.73 3.82
CA ALA A 407 -25.73 -17.43 2.42
C ALA A 407 -25.08 -18.49 1.51
N GLY A 408 -23.89 -18.96 1.88
CA GLY A 408 -23.17 -20.03 1.20
C GLY A 408 -23.94 -21.35 1.25
N ILE A 409 -24.49 -21.74 2.40
CA ILE A 409 -25.34 -22.95 2.53
C ILE A 409 -26.58 -22.83 1.63
N VAL A 410 -27.29 -21.71 1.66
CA VAL A 410 -28.47 -21.49 0.81
C VAL A 410 -28.10 -21.63 -0.68
N ALA A 411 -26.99 -21.03 -1.09
CA ALA A 411 -26.50 -21.12 -2.46
C ALA A 411 -26.09 -22.55 -2.84
N ALA A 412 -25.41 -23.27 -1.95
CA ALA A 412 -25.00 -24.66 -2.17
C ALA A 412 -26.20 -25.61 -2.33
N VAL A 413 -27.20 -25.48 -1.43
CA VAL A 413 -28.45 -26.27 -1.50
C VAL A 413 -29.24 -25.94 -2.75
N GLY A 414 -29.39 -24.66 -3.08
CA GLY A 414 -30.03 -24.21 -4.33
C GLY A 414 -29.32 -24.72 -5.59
N GLY A 415 -27.99 -24.71 -5.58
CA GLY A 415 -27.16 -25.25 -6.64
C GLY A 415 -27.33 -26.76 -6.80
N LEU A 416 -27.36 -27.53 -5.71
CA LEU A 416 -27.58 -28.95 -5.70
C LEU A 416 -28.98 -29.29 -6.24
N ALA A 417 -30.01 -28.57 -5.81
CA ALA A 417 -31.36 -28.70 -6.34
C ALA A 417 -31.43 -28.45 -7.87
N ALA A 418 -30.73 -27.37 -8.33
CA ALA A 418 -30.65 -27.06 -9.76
C ALA A 418 -29.90 -28.15 -10.54
N LEU A 419 -28.83 -28.72 -9.97
CA LEU A 419 -28.06 -29.85 -10.54
C LEU A 419 -28.92 -31.10 -10.66
N CYS A 420 -29.63 -31.49 -9.59
CA CYS A 420 -30.53 -32.64 -9.60
C CYS A 420 -31.67 -32.48 -10.64
N LEU A 421 -32.26 -31.28 -10.72
CA LEU A 421 -33.28 -30.99 -11.74
C LEU A 421 -32.71 -31.03 -13.15
N ALA A 422 -31.48 -30.56 -13.36
CA ALA A 422 -30.81 -30.58 -14.65
C ALA A 422 -30.56 -32.03 -15.13
N ILE A 423 -30.13 -32.90 -14.22
CA ILE A 423 -29.91 -34.33 -14.49
C ILE A 423 -31.25 -35.07 -14.75
N ALA A 424 -32.23 -34.91 -13.85
CA ALA A 424 -33.52 -35.56 -13.93
C ALA A 424 -34.29 -35.18 -15.19
N LYS A 425 -34.24 -33.90 -15.60
CA LYS A 425 -34.88 -33.41 -16.84
C LYS A 425 -34.02 -33.51 -18.08
N LYS A 426 -32.87 -34.19 -18.02
CA LYS A 426 -31.90 -34.38 -19.12
C LYS A 426 -31.56 -33.06 -19.82
N GLN A 427 -31.40 -32.00 -19.04
CA GLN A 427 -31.01 -30.66 -19.55
C GLN A 427 -29.57 -30.70 -20.08
N GLY A 428 -29.21 -29.78 -21.00
CA GLY A 428 -27.89 -29.77 -21.63
C GLY A 428 -26.72 -29.52 -20.65
N LYS A 429 -25.49 -29.81 -21.09
CA LYS A 429 -24.25 -29.72 -20.31
C LYS A 429 -24.12 -28.43 -19.53
N GLY A 430 -24.53 -27.28 -20.09
CA GLY A 430 -24.49 -25.98 -19.43
C GLY A 430 -25.32 -25.92 -18.14
N ALA A 431 -26.47 -26.61 -18.09
CA ALA A 431 -27.32 -26.68 -16.90
C ALA A 431 -26.63 -27.44 -15.75
N VAL A 432 -26.01 -28.56 -16.09
CA VAL A 432 -25.26 -29.40 -15.14
C VAL A 432 -24.07 -28.64 -14.59
N ILE A 433 -23.25 -28.03 -15.44
CA ILE A 433 -22.08 -27.26 -15.04
C ILE A 433 -22.51 -26.06 -14.20
N GLY A 434 -23.57 -25.33 -14.57
CA GLY A 434 -24.09 -24.21 -13.78
C GLY A 434 -24.53 -24.63 -12.38
N GLY A 435 -25.23 -25.75 -12.24
CA GLY A 435 -25.61 -26.33 -10.95
C GLY A 435 -24.38 -26.73 -10.12
N ILE A 436 -23.38 -27.36 -10.74
CA ILE A 436 -22.09 -27.66 -10.06
C ILE A 436 -21.40 -26.40 -9.59
N CYS A 437 -21.26 -25.38 -10.44
CA CYS A 437 -20.60 -24.13 -10.09
C CYS A 437 -21.30 -23.40 -8.90
N LEU A 438 -22.63 -23.36 -8.91
CA LEU A 438 -23.39 -22.73 -7.83
C LEU A 438 -23.26 -23.54 -6.52
N THR A 439 -23.30 -24.88 -6.59
CA THR A 439 -23.08 -25.74 -5.42
C THR A 439 -21.71 -25.53 -4.82
N LEU A 440 -20.66 -25.61 -5.64
CA LEU A 440 -19.27 -25.49 -5.18
C LEU A 440 -18.96 -24.10 -4.67
N SER A 441 -19.38 -23.05 -5.38
CA SER A 441 -19.12 -21.68 -4.93
C SER A 441 -19.83 -21.36 -3.62
N GLY A 442 -21.08 -21.82 -3.45
CA GLY A 442 -21.80 -21.69 -2.18
C GLY A 442 -21.16 -22.48 -1.05
N ALA A 443 -20.74 -23.71 -1.29
CA ALA A 443 -20.03 -24.53 -0.29
C ALA A 443 -18.69 -23.90 0.13
N LEU A 444 -17.91 -23.40 -0.83
CA LEU A 444 -16.64 -22.71 -0.55
C LEU A 444 -16.87 -21.41 0.20
N LEU A 445 -17.92 -20.65 -0.12
CA LEU A 445 -18.30 -19.43 0.60
C LEU A 445 -18.70 -19.74 2.05
N ALA A 446 -19.41 -20.84 2.29
CA ALA A 446 -19.70 -21.28 3.65
C ALA A 446 -18.43 -21.76 4.39
N LEU A 447 -17.53 -22.43 3.69
CA LEU A 447 -16.30 -22.96 4.26
C LEU A 447 -15.36 -21.84 4.72
N ILE A 448 -15.13 -20.82 3.88
CA ILE A 448 -14.22 -19.72 4.22
C ILE A 448 -14.68 -18.97 5.47
N ALA A 449 -15.98 -18.85 5.69
CA ALA A 449 -16.53 -18.20 6.88
C ALA A 449 -16.18 -18.91 8.21
N LYS A 450 -15.68 -20.15 8.14
CA LYS A 450 -15.30 -20.98 9.31
C LYS A 450 -13.80 -21.22 9.41
N LEU A 451 -13.05 -21.00 8.34
CA LEU A 451 -11.61 -21.29 8.33
C LEU A 451 -10.81 -20.06 8.76
N PRO A 452 -9.94 -20.17 9.77
CA PRO A 452 -8.98 -19.13 10.12
C PRO A 452 -7.85 -19.11 9.08
N MET A 453 -8.11 -18.50 7.93
CA MET A 453 -7.12 -18.41 6.86
C MET A 453 -6.10 -17.29 7.15
N TYR A 454 -4.85 -17.49 6.72
CA TYR A 454 -3.80 -16.48 6.75
C TYR A 454 -3.41 -15.96 8.14
N GLN A 455 -3.59 -16.75 9.21
CA GLN A 455 -3.24 -16.38 10.58
C GLN A 455 -1.89 -16.96 11.04
N ASP A 456 -1.34 -17.94 10.34
CA ASP A 456 -0.04 -18.52 10.63
C ASP A 456 1.07 -17.72 9.94
N TYR A 457 1.76 -16.87 10.69
CA TYR A 457 2.83 -16.02 10.18
C TYR A 457 4.09 -16.79 9.76
N ALA A 458 4.29 -18.02 10.21
CA ALA A 458 5.36 -18.90 9.72
C ALA A 458 5.12 -19.30 8.25
N VAL A 459 3.86 -19.43 7.87
CA VAL A 459 3.45 -19.78 6.50
C VAL A 459 3.11 -18.51 5.70
N TRP A 460 2.30 -17.63 6.26
CA TRP A 460 1.80 -16.42 5.60
C TRP A 460 2.61 -15.20 6.05
N THR A 461 3.79 -15.04 5.48
CA THR A 461 4.87 -14.18 5.95
C THR A 461 4.68 -12.68 5.68
N ALA A 462 3.58 -12.27 5.06
CA ALA A 462 3.23 -10.87 4.83
C ALA A 462 1.97 -10.49 5.64
N PRO A 463 2.08 -10.14 6.94
CA PRO A 463 0.93 -9.93 7.83
C PRO A 463 -0.10 -8.95 7.30
N GLY A 464 0.32 -7.83 6.73
CA GLY A 464 -0.57 -6.83 6.14
C GLY A 464 -1.34 -7.31 4.90
N VAL A 465 -0.84 -8.36 4.23
CA VAL A 465 -1.51 -8.95 3.06
C VAL A 465 -2.50 -10.04 3.47
N ASN A 466 -2.36 -10.62 4.67
CA ASN A 466 -3.21 -11.73 5.11
C ASN A 466 -4.69 -11.34 5.14
N SER A 467 -5.03 -10.21 5.74
CA SER A 467 -6.40 -9.69 5.78
C SER A 467 -6.91 -9.34 4.37
N ILE A 468 -6.06 -8.70 3.55
CA ILE A 468 -6.39 -8.39 2.14
C ILE A 468 -6.70 -9.68 1.37
N ALA A 469 -5.89 -10.72 1.53
CA ALA A 469 -6.07 -12.00 0.86
C ALA A 469 -7.38 -12.68 1.31
N TYR A 470 -7.69 -12.62 2.60
CA TYR A 470 -8.95 -13.16 3.14
C TYR A 470 -10.18 -12.43 2.59
N TRP A 471 -10.16 -11.09 2.60
CA TRP A 471 -11.23 -10.29 1.98
C TRP A 471 -11.34 -10.55 0.47
N THR A 472 -10.22 -10.65 -0.23
CA THR A 472 -10.17 -10.88 -1.68
C THR A 472 -10.79 -12.21 -2.07
N ILE A 473 -10.52 -13.29 -1.33
CA ILE A 473 -11.13 -14.61 -1.60
C ILE A 473 -12.62 -14.60 -1.26
N GLY A 474 -13.02 -13.90 -0.19
CA GLY A 474 -14.43 -13.69 0.14
C GLY A 474 -15.18 -12.98 -1.00
N CYS A 475 -14.61 -11.90 -1.55
CA CYS A 475 -15.16 -11.19 -2.70
C CYS A 475 -15.24 -12.07 -3.96
N ALA A 476 -14.20 -12.88 -4.21
CA ALA A 476 -14.20 -13.81 -5.33
C ALA A 476 -15.32 -14.84 -5.21
N LEU A 477 -15.49 -15.44 -4.04
CA LEU A 477 -16.52 -16.46 -3.80
C LEU A 477 -17.93 -15.87 -3.83
N MET A 478 -18.17 -14.68 -3.26
CA MET A 478 -19.43 -13.96 -3.38
C MET A 478 -19.77 -13.69 -4.86
N SER A 479 -18.83 -13.15 -5.62
CA SER A 479 -19.00 -12.84 -7.04
C SER A 479 -19.25 -14.09 -7.88
N LEU A 480 -18.49 -15.17 -7.64
CA LEU A 480 -18.67 -16.45 -8.32
C LEU A 480 -20.04 -17.06 -8.04
N THR A 481 -20.52 -16.97 -6.79
CA THR A 481 -21.85 -17.44 -6.39
C THR A 481 -22.94 -16.65 -7.11
N ILE A 482 -22.83 -15.32 -7.17
CA ILE A 482 -23.78 -14.46 -7.90
C ILE A 482 -23.78 -14.79 -9.41
N LEU A 483 -22.59 -14.88 -10.01
CA LEU A 483 -22.46 -15.22 -11.45
C LEU A 483 -23.08 -16.57 -11.75
N SER A 484 -22.86 -17.57 -10.90
CA SER A 484 -23.41 -18.92 -11.04
C SER A 484 -24.94 -18.93 -10.88
N ALA A 485 -25.47 -18.23 -9.88
CA ALA A 485 -26.90 -18.09 -9.67
C ALA A 485 -27.60 -17.37 -10.84
N VAL A 486 -27.02 -16.26 -11.32
CA VAL A 486 -27.55 -15.52 -12.50
C VAL A 486 -27.53 -16.41 -13.76
N TYR A 487 -26.46 -17.19 -13.93
CA TYR A 487 -26.39 -18.13 -15.04
C TYR A 487 -27.50 -19.18 -14.97
N VAL A 488 -27.66 -19.85 -13.84
CA VAL A 488 -28.68 -20.89 -13.62
C VAL A 488 -30.09 -20.34 -13.77
N CYS A 489 -30.38 -19.17 -13.16
CA CYS A 489 -31.75 -18.62 -13.05
C CYS A 489 -32.18 -17.81 -14.29
N MET A 490 -31.25 -17.17 -15.00
CA MET A 490 -31.60 -16.18 -16.03
C MET A 490 -30.97 -16.50 -17.39
N LYS A 491 -29.64 -16.65 -17.44
CA LYS A 491 -28.90 -16.64 -18.70
C LYS A 491 -28.97 -17.97 -19.48
N ARG A 492 -29.06 -19.08 -18.79
CA ARG A 492 -29.19 -20.40 -19.41
C ARG A 492 -30.41 -20.49 -20.32
N GLY A 493 -31.54 -19.97 -19.88
CA GLY A 493 -32.78 -19.93 -20.66
C GLY A 493 -32.70 -19.08 -21.93
N GLU A 494 -31.68 -18.23 -22.05
CA GLU A 494 -31.42 -17.38 -23.21
C GLU A 494 -30.38 -17.99 -24.17
N GLY A 495 -29.98 -19.25 -23.98
CA GLY A 495 -28.99 -19.92 -24.81
C GLY A 495 -27.54 -19.50 -24.58
N ALA A 496 -27.25 -18.81 -23.48
CA ALA A 496 -25.88 -18.42 -23.15
C ALA A 496 -25.01 -19.62 -22.79
N SER A 497 -23.78 -19.66 -23.34
CA SER A 497 -22.74 -20.64 -23.01
C SER A 497 -21.59 -19.96 -22.23
N PHE A 498 -20.77 -20.76 -21.54
CA PHE A 498 -19.57 -20.23 -20.88
C PHE A 498 -18.57 -19.59 -21.86
N GLU A 499 -18.49 -20.13 -23.08
CA GLU A 499 -17.63 -19.59 -24.14
C GLU A 499 -18.08 -18.20 -24.59
N ASN A 500 -19.38 -17.91 -24.58
CA ASN A 500 -19.90 -16.56 -24.87
C ASN A 500 -19.47 -15.52 -23.84
N TYR A 501 -19.07 -15.97 -22.63
CA TYR A 501 -18.57 -15.11 -21.54
C TYR A 501 -17.04 -15.10 -21.43
N GLY A 502 -16.33 -15.64 -22.41
CA GLY A 502 -14.89 -15.71 -22.44
C GLY A 502 -14.29 -16.83 -21.57
N VAL A 503 -15.12 -17.70 -21.02
CA VAL A 503 -14.68 -18.86 -20.23
C VAL A 503 -14.49 -20.04 -21.16
N SER A 504 -13.33 -20.15 -21.79
CA SER A 504 -12.96 -21.24 -22.69
C SER A 504 -11.83 -22.07 -22.07
N PHE A 505 -12.08 -23.38 -21.91
CA PHE A 505 -11.10 -24.31 -21.32
C PHE A 505 -10.23 -24.98 -22.41
N LYS A 506 -9.68 -24.19 -23.35
CA LYS A 506 -8.70 -24.67 -24.33
C LYS A 506 -7.30 -24.64 -23.69
N PRO A 507 -6.64 -25.79 -23.43
CA PRO A 507 -5.37 -25.82 -22.66
C PRO A 507 -4.28 -24.93 -23.25
N MET A 508 -4.11 -24.98 -24.59
CA MET A 508 -3.09 -24.14 -25.24
C MET A 508 -3.37 -22.64 -25.15
N ALA A 509 -4.64 -22.23 -25.11
CA ALA A 509 -4.99 -20.82 -24.92
C ALA A 509 -4.68 -20.35 -23.48
N ILE A 510 -4.88 -21.22 -22.50
CA ILE A 510 -4.55 -20.97 -21.11
C ILE A 510 -3.03 -20.83 -20.93
N ILE A 511 -2.26 -21.80 -21.46
CA ILE A 511 -0.79 -21.80 -21.40
C ILE A 511 -0.20 -20.57 -22.12
N ALA A 512 -0.64 -20.31 -23.34
CA ALA A 512 -0.17 -19.14 -24.10
C ALA A 512 -0.57 -17.82 -23.41
N GLY A 513 -1.75 -17.78 -22.77
CA GLY A 513 -2.19 -16.64 -21.95
C GLY A 513 -1.29 -16.39 -20.74
N LEU A 514 -0.92 -17.45 -20.00
CA LEU A 514 0.02 -17.38 -18.89
C LEU A 514 1.41 -16.92 -19.35
N CYS A 515 1.94 -17.51 -20.43
CA CYS A 515 3.23 -17.10 -21.00
C CYS A 515 3.20 -15.64 -21.47
N THR A 516 2.09 -15.17 -22.06
CA THR A 516 1.91 -13.75 -22.43
C THR A 516 2.01 -12.84 -21.21
N ALA A 517 1.32 -13.20 -20.12
CA ALA A 517 1.35 -12.45 -18.88
C ALA A 517 2.77 -12.37 -18.28
N LEU A 518 3.44 -13.51 -18.15
CA LEU A 518 4.79 -13.61 -17.60
C LEU A 518 5.79 -12.78 -18.40
N VAL A 519 5.85 -12.94 -19.73
CA VAL A 519 6.79 -12.20 -20.57
C VAL A 519 6.49 -10.71 -20.54
N THR A 520 5.21 -10.30 -20.53
CA THR A 520 4.83 -8.89 -20.42
C THR A 520 5.37 -8.28 -19.12
N ILE A 521 5.19 -8.97 -17.99
CA ILE A 521 5.59 -8.48 -16.67
C ILE A 521 7.12 -8.44 -16.55
N VAL A 522 7.82 -9.45 -17.00
CA VAL A 522 9.30 -9.47 -17.00
C VAL A 522 9.88 -8.29 -17.77
N ILE A 523 9.36 -8.00 -18.98
CA ILE A 523 9.82 -6.85 -19.76
C ILE A 523 9.46 -5.53 -19.06
N ALA A 524 8.25 -5.41 -18.52
CA ALA A 524 7.80 -4.20 -17.84
C ALA A 524 8.65 -3.91 -16.59
N TYR A 525 8.92 -4.92 -15.75
CA TYR A 525 9.80 -4.77 -14.58
C TYR A 525 11.27 -4.55 -14.95
N ALA A 526 11.76 -5.10 -16.06
CA ALA A 526 13.08 -4.77 -16.56
C ALA A 526 13.21 -3.28 -16.91
N VAL A 527 12.18 -2.69 -17.50
CA VAL A 527 12.12 -1.24 -17.74
C VAL A 527 12.09 -0.46 -16.43
N LEU A 528 11.28 -0.87 -15.46
CA LEU A 528 11.23 -0.26 -14.13
C LEU A 528 12.59 -0.29 -13.43
N TRP A 529 13.26 -1.44 -13.41
CA TRP A 529 14.59 -1.59 -12.81
C TRP A 529 15.64 -0.73 -13.51
N LEU A 530 15.56 -0.59 -14.84
CA LEU A 530 16.42 0.33 -15.56
C LEU A 530 16.20 1.79 -15.15
N MET A 531 14.93 2.21 -14.99
CA MET A 531 14.59 3.58 -14.56
C MET A 531 15.07 3.84 -13.13
N ASP A 532 14.87 2.89 -12.20
CA ASP A 532 15.41 3.00 -10.84
C ASP A 532 16.94 3.05 -10.81
N ALA A 533 17.61 2.22 -11.62
CA ALA A 533 19.06 2.21 -11.70
C ALA A 533 19.63 3.57 -12.18
N LEU A 534 18.97 4.20 -13.16
CA LEU A 534 19.41 5.45 -13.76
C LEU A 534 19.01 6.69 -12.97
N PHE A 535 17.80 6.73 -12.43
CA PHE A 535 17.17 7.94 -11.92
C PHE A 535 16.73 7.86 -10.45
N LYS A 536 16.82 6.67 -9.82
CA LYS A 536 16.28 6.40 -8.48
C LYS A 536 14.80 6.83 -8.37
N ALA A 537 14.03 6.46 -9.39
CA ALA A 537 12.60 6.74 -9.51
C ALA A 537 11.84 5.44 -9.67
N ASP A 538 10.72 5.33 -8.99
CA ASP A 538 9.73 4.29 -9.17
C ASP A 538 8.50 4.81 -9.93
N PHE A 539 7.42 4.03 -10.04
CA PHE A 539 6.22 4.42 -10.75
C PHE A 539 5.05 4.44 -9.79
N ARG A 540 4.74 5.61 -9.25
CA ARG A 540 3.79 5.74 -8.15
C ARG A 540 2.79 6.89 -8.31
N ILE A 541 1.75 6.79 -7.54
CA ILE A 541 0.92 7.88 -7.06
C ILE A 541 0.64 7.62 -5.59
N TRP A 542 1.28 8.39 -4.71
CA TRP A 542 1.21 8.24 -3.26
C TRP A 542 1.53 6.80 -2.82
N THR A 543 0.61 6.11 -2.10
CA THR A 543 0.81 4.74 -1.58
C THR A 543 0.70 3.64 -2.65
N PHE A 544 0.22 3.94 -3.85
CA PHE A 544 0.14 2.99 -4.95
C PHE A 544 1.41 3.08 -5.81
N ALA A 545 2.28 2.08 -5.72
CA ALA A 545 3.59 2.11 -6.36
C ALA A 545 3.98 0.77 -6.99
N PHE A 546 4.50 0.83 -8.22
CA PHE A 546 5.33 -0.22 -8.80
C PHE A 546 6.79 0.18 -8.59
N LYS A 547 7.52 -0.60 -7.79
CA LYS A 547 8.90 -0.34 -7.43
C LYS A 547 9.78 -1.59 -7.57
N THR A 548 11.07 -1.40 -7.53
CA THR A 548 12.04 -2.50 -7.46
C THR A 548 11.93 -3.23 -6.11
N PHE A 549 12.33 -4.49 -6.09
CA PHE A 549 12.28 -5.33 -4.90
C PHE A 549 13.45 -6.31 -4.84
N ASP A 550 13.75 -6.80 -3.66
CA ASP A 550 14.73 -7.86 -3.44
C ASP A 550 14.16 -9.22 -3.87
N ALA A 551 14.97 -10.05 -4.51
CA ALA A 551 14.53 -11.38 -4.96
C ALA A 551 14.08 -12.31 -3.81
N SER A 552 14.48 -12.03 -2.58
CA SER A 552 14.05 -12.76 -1.38
C SER A 552 12.53 -12.78 -1.15
N ILE A 553 11.77 -11.80 -1.71
CA ILE A 553 10.30 -11.78 -1.58
C ILE A 553 9.59 -12.66 -2.62
N ILE A 554 10.28 -13.23 -3.61
CA ILE A 554 9.65 -14.08 -4.64
C ILE A 554 8.89 -15.26 -4.03
N PRO A 555 9.40 -15.98 -3.01
CA PRO A 555 8.62 -17.04 -2.36
C PRO A 555 7.28 -16.54 -1.79
N ALA A 556 7.27 -15.36 -1.19
CA ALA A 556 6.03 -14.74 -0.71
C ALA A 556 5.07 -14.41 -1.87
N ILE A 557 5.55 -13.82 -2.96
CA ILE A 557 4.74 -13.56 -4.15
C ILE A 557 4.07 -14.85 -4.65
N LEU A 558 4.84 -15.93 -4.79
CA LEU A 558 4.33 -17.23 -5.26
C LEU A 558 3.30 -17.83 -4.30
N ARG A 559 3.46 -17.62 -2.99
CA ARG A 559 2.56 -18.13 -1.95
C ARG A 559 1.19 -17.45 -1.98
N TYR A 560 1.15 -16.13 -2.18
CA TYR A 560 -0.11 -15.37 -2.24
C TYR A 560 -0.76 -15.38 -3.63
N LEU A 561 0.00 -15.67 -4.69
CA LEU A 561 -0.49 -15.64 -6.08
C LEU A 561 -1.78 -16.48 -6.32
N PRO A 562 -1.94 -17.71 -5.78
CA PRO A 562 -3.16 -18.50 -6.01
C PRO A 562 -4.44 -17.79 -5.52
N THR A 563 -4.38 -17.11 -4.37
CA THR A 563 -5.50 -16.35 -3.80
C THR A 563 -5.92 -15.20 -4.74
N PHE A 564 -4.96 -14.38 -5.13
CA PHE A 564 -5.24 -13.27 -6.03
C PHE A 564 -5.60 -13.74 -7.45
N LEU A 565 -5.05 -14.87 -7.89
CA LEU A 565 -5.42 -15.47 -9.18
C LEU A 565 -6.91 -15.86 -9.22
N LEU A 566 -7.43 -16.48 -8.16
CA LEU A 566 -8.86 -16.80 -8.05
C LEU A 566 -9.71 -15.52 -8.20
N PHE A 567 -9.34 -14.46 -7.47
CA PHE A 567 -10.05 -13.19 -7.57
C PHE A 567 -10.03 -12.61 -8.99
N TYR A 568 -8.87 -12.53 -9.63
CA TYR A 568 -8.77 -11.93 -10.97
C TYR A 568 -9.40 -12.78 -12.07
N ILE A 569 -9.47 -14.08 -11.93
CA ILE A 569 -10.25 -14.95 -12.83
C ILE A 569 -11.74 -14.60 -12.71
N VAL A 570 -12.28 -14.58 -11.50
CA VAL A 570 -13.70 -14.31 -11.25
C VAL A 570 -14.06 -12.86 -11.62
N SER A 571 -13.23 -11.89 -11.22
CA SER A 571 -13.41 -10.48 -11.56
C SER A 571 -13.41 -10.25 -13.08
N THR A 572 -12.45 -10.84 -13.80
CA THR A 572 -12.39 -10.71 -15.26
C THR A 572 -13.61 -11.37 -15.94
N ALA A 573 -14.08 -12.52 -15.44
CA ALA A 573 -15.31 -13.14 -15.92
C ALA A 573 -16.52 -12.23 -15.68
N GLY A 574 -16.65 -11.67 -14.48
CA GLY A 574 -17.72 -10.72 -14.14
C GLY A 574 -17.70 -9.48 -15.03
N ILE A 575 -16.52 -8.88 -15.25
CA ILE A 575 -16.36 -7.75 -16.18
C ILE A 575 -16.79 -8.15 -17.60
N THR A 576 -16.33 -9.30 -18.09
CA THR A 576 -16.65 -9.78 -19.45
C THR A 576 -18.15 -9.95 -19.62
N VAL A 577 -18.81 -10.69 -18.72
CA VAL A 577 -20.25 -10.97 -18.76
C VAL A 577 -21.09 -9.69 -18.75
N ASN A 578 -20.72 -8.73 -17.92
CA ASN A 578 -21.55 -7.55 -17.66
C ASN A 578 -21.25 -6.37 -18.57
N THR A 579 -20.09 -6.34 -19.24
CA THR A 579 -19.68 -5.18 -20.07
C THR A 579 -19.58 -5.48 -21.57
N ASN A 580 -19.67 -6.76 -21.99
CA ASN A 580 -19.65 -7.13 -23.42
C ASN A 580 -21.04 -7.09 -24.04
N THR A 581 -21.72 -5.94 -23.94
CA THR A 581 -23.04 -5.72 -24.54
C THR A 581 -22.98 -4.58 -25.56
N ASP A 582 -23.96 -4.53 -26.47
CA ASP A 582 -24.06 -3.51 -27.53
C ASP A 582 -24.06 -2.07 -27.01
N ARG A 583 -24.61 -1.83 -25.80
CA ARG A 583 -24.67 -0.52 -25.14
C ARG A 583 -23.39 -0.13 -24.38
N LEU A 584 -22.51 -1.07 -24.12
CA LEU A 584 -21.33 -0.89 -23.25
C LEU A 584 -20.00 -1.09 -23.98
N GLN A 585 -19.97 -0.93 -25.30
CA GLN A 585 -18.74 -1.11 -26.08
C GLN A 585 -17.72 0.02 -25.88
N GLY A 586 -18.15 1.25 -25.58
CA GLY A 586 -17.30 2.42 -25.39
C GLY A 586 -16.89 2.69 -23.93
N GLY A 587 -16.67 3.97 -23.60
CA GLY A 587 -16.23 4.44 -22.27
C GLY A 587 -17.16 4.04 -21.13
N LYS A 588 -18.48 3.97 -21.34
CA LYS A 588 -19.46 3.50 -20.34
C LYS A 588 -19.16 2.08 -19.86
N GLY A 589 -18.64 1.22 -20.75
CA GLY A 589 -18.25 -0.14 -20.36
C GLY A 589 -16.96 -0.17 -19.50
N TYR A 590 -16.03 0.76 -19.69
CA TYR A 590 -14.88 0.90 -18.81
C TYR A 590 -15.29 1.43 -17.44
N LEU A 591 -16.17 2.44 -17.40
CA LEU A 591 -16.71 2.94 -16.14
C LEU A 591 -17.41 1.82 -15.35
N LEU A 592 -18.27 1.04 -15.99
CA LEU A 592 -18.91 -0.09 -15.31
C LEU A 592 -17.89 -1.16 -14.86
N ALA A 593 -16.86 -1.46 -15.65
CA ALA A 593 -15.81 -2.39 -15.26
C ALA A 593 -15.07 -1.90 -14.00
N ILE A 594 -14.74 -0.61 -13.91
CA ILE A 594 -14.11 0.01 -12.74
C ILE A 594 -15.06 -0.08 -11.54
N LEU A 595 -16.34 0.26 -11.70
CA LEU A 595 -17.32 0.20 -10.62
C LEU A 595 -17.55 -1.22 -10.10
N LEU A 596 -17.50 -2.24 -10.96
CA LEU A 596 -17.62 -3.64 -10.55
C LEU A 596 -16.43 -4.10 -9.68
N ASN A 597 -15.25 -3.56 -9.89
CA ASN A 597 -14.05 -3.91 -9.12
C ASN A 597 -13.82 -2.98 -7.93
N ALA A 598 -13.82 -1.67 -8.17
CA ALA A 598 -13.42 -0.67 -7.20
C ALA A 598 -14.60 0.06 -6.54
N GLY A 599 -15.85 -0.15 -7.01
CA GLY A 599 -17.01 0.58 -6.51
C GLY A 599 -17.30 0.34 -5.03
N GLY A 600 -17.18 -0.90 -4.55
CA GLY A 600 -17.31 -1.23 -3.12
C GLY A 600 -16.28 -0.48 -2.27
N PRO A 601 -14.98 -0.63 -2.51
CA PRO A 601 -13.92 0.16 -1.88
C PRO A 601 -14.17 1.67 -1.90
N ILE A 602 -14.55 2.23 -3.03
CA ILE A 602 -14.85 3.68 -3.14
C ILE A 602 -16.00 4.09 -2.23
N ILE A 603 -17.09 3.31 -2.20
CA ILE A 603 -18.25 3.58 -1.34
C ILE A 603 -17.86 3.49 0.14
N TRP A 604 -17.12 2.45 0.51
CA TRP A 604 -16.69 2.26 1.89
C TRP A 604 -15.79 3.43 2.38
N LEU A 605 -14.79 3.82 1.58
CA LEU A 605 -13.93 4.96 1.88
C LEU A 605 -14.72 6.28 1.94
N ALA A 606 -15.67 6.48 1.03
CA ALA A 606 -16.51 7.67 1.06
C ALA A 606 -17.31 7.76 2.36
N VAL A 607 -17.92 6.66 2.82
CA VAL A 607 -18.64 6.62 4.10
C VAL A 607 -17.68 6.89 5.27
N GLN A 608 -16.51 6.24 5.28
CA GLN A 608 -15.50 6.38 6.33
C GLN A 608 -15.06 7.84 6.50
N TYR A 609 -14.61 8.46 5.42
CA TYR A 609 -14.00 9.79 5.47
C TYR A 609 -15.01 10.94 5.48
N ILE A 610 -16.17 10.80 4.82
CA ILE A 610 -17.25 11.82 4.95
C ILE A 610 -17.71 11.89 6.41
N THR A 611 -17.87 10.74 7.07
CA THR A 611 -18.24 10.71 8.49
C THR A 611 -17.14 11.32 9.35
N LEU A 612 -15.87 10.95 9.14
CA LEU A 612 -14.73 11.51 9.87
C LEU A 612 -14.68 13.04 9.76
N PHE A 613 -14.77 13.60 8.55
CA PHE A 613 -14.67 15.06 8.35
C PHE A 613 -15.89 15.82 8.85
N SER A 614 -17.09 15.19 8.86
CA SER A 614 -18.32 15.84 9.32
C SER A 614 -18.52 15.77 10.83
N THR A 615 -18.15 14.66 11.46
CA THR A 615 -18.40 14.41 12.89
C THR A 615 -17.15 14.43 13.75
N GLY A 616 -15.97 14.28 13.13
CA GLY A 616 -14.69 14.13 13.79
C GLY A 616 -14.38 12.70 14.23
N VAL A 617 -15.23 11.73 13.95
CA VAL A 617 -15.03 10.31 14.23
C VAL A 617 -15.30 9.52 12.95
N ALA A 618 -14.45 8.55 12.62
CA ALA A 618 -14.66 7.71 11.45
C ALA A 618 -15.92 6.83 11.59
N ALA A 619 -16.55 6.45 10.49
CA ALA A 619 -17.73 5.58 10.53
C ALA A 619 -17.41 4.20 11.14
N GLN A 620 -16.21 3.72 10.95
CA GLN A 620 -15.66 2.48 11.51
C GLN A 620 -14.29 2.76 12.16
N PRO A 621 -14.26 3.25 13.41
CA PRO A 621 -13.02 3.65 14.09
C PRO A 621 -12.00 2.51 14.23
N GLY A 622 -12.48 1.29 14.51
CA GLY A 622 -11.63 0.10 14.63
C GLY A 622 -10.98 -0.38 13.33
N SER A 623 -11.36 0.20 12.16
CA SER A 623 -10.85 -0.17 10.84
C SER A 623 -9.90 0.88 10.25
N ALA A 624 -9.18 1.63 11.09
CA ALA A 624 -8.28 2.70 10.64
C ALA A 624 -7.17 2.17 9.71
N LEU A 625 -6.47 1.11 10.09
CA LEU A 625 -5.42 0.50 9.25
C LEU A 625 -5.99 -0.02 7.92
N SER A 626 -7.15 -0.69 7.98
CA SER A 626 -7.83 -1.20 6.80
C SER A 626 -8.27 -0.08 5.86
N SER A 627 -8.64 1.10 6.39
CA SER A 627 -8.93 2.31 5.60
C SER A 627 -7.74 2.75 4.77
N ILE A 628 -6.55 2.82 5.38
CA ILE A 628 -5.31 3.25 4.72
C ILE A 628 -4.94 2.28 3.58
N VAL A 629 -5.03 0.98 3.85
CA VAL A 629 -4.78 -0.08 2.85
C VAL A 629 -5.75 0.06 1.68
N LEU A 630 -7.03 0.33 1.95
CA LEU A 630 -8.08 0.41 0.94
C LEU A 630 -7.87 1.58 -0.03
N VAL A 631 -7.22 2.68 0.41
CA VAL A 631 -6.87 3.81 -0.47
C VAL A 631 -6.00 3.33 -1.65
N ALA A 632 -4.98 2.52 -1.40
CA ALA A 632 -4.13 1.96 -2.47
C ALA A 632 -4.86 0.90 -3.32
N MET A 633 -5.87 0.23 -2.77
CA MET A 633 -6.63 -0.79 -3.50
C MET A 633 -7.57 -0.20 -4.55
N VAL A 634 -8.05 1.04 -4.41
CA VAL A 634 -8.90 1.70 -5.41
C VAL A 634 -8.20 1.83 -6.77
N PRO A 635 -7.01 2.44 -6.90
CA PRO A 635 -6.29 2.45 -8.17
C PRO A 635 -5.90 1.04 -8.64
N THR A 636 -5.50 0.13 -7.74
CA THR A 636 -5.18 -1.27 -8.06
C THR A 636 -6.32 -1.94 -8.81
N LEU A 637 -7.52 -1.94 -8.24
CA LEU A 637 -8.70 -2.59 -8.78
C LEU A 637 -9.22 -1.88 -10.04
N SER A 638 -9.09 -0.56 -10.11
CA SER A 638 -9.48 0.24 -11.29
C SER A 638 -8.59 -0.07 -12.49
N ILE A 639 -7.27 -0.10 -12.29
CA ILE A 639 -6.29 -0.43 -13.34
C ILE A 639 -6.50 -1.88 -13.81
N ALA A 640 -6.68 -2.82 -12.89
CA ALA A 640 -6.97 -4.21 -13.21
C ALA A 640 -8.23 -4.37 -14.06
N ALA A 641 -9.30 -3.60 -13.77
CA ALA A 641 -10.51 -3.59 -14.57
C ALA A 641 -10.27 -3.08 -16.01
N VAL A 642 -9.47 -2.02 -16.15
CA VAL A 642 -9.09 -1.48 -17.46
C VAL A 642 -8.25 -2.49 -18.27
N ILE A 643 -7.27 -3.11 -17.63
CA ILE A 643 -6.45 -4.18 -18.25
C ILE A 643 -7.34 -5.36 -18.67
N SER A 644 -8.22 -5.83 -17.78
CA SER A 644 -9.15 -6.93 -18.06
C SER A 644 -9.98 -6.65 -19.29
N ARG A 645 -10.60 -5.45 -19.35
CA ARG A 645 -11.47 -5.09 -20.47
C ARG A 645 -10.71 -4.94 -21.78
N ASN A 646 -9.51 -4.38 -21.77
CA ASN A 646 -8.68 -4.27 -22.99
C ASN A 646 -8.28 -5.64 -23.54
N LEU A 647 -7.85 -6.55 -22.67
CA LEU A 647 -7.26 -7.80 -23.11
C LEU A 647 -8.30 -8.87 -23.44
N TYR A 648 -9.42 -8.96 -22.69
CA TYR A 648 -10.46 -9.93 -23.09
C TYR A 648 -11.04 -9.64 -24.48
N LYS A 649 -11.17 -8.36 -24.84
CA LYS A 649 -11.61 -7.98 -26.20
C LYS A 649 -10.64 -8.39 -27.29
N LYS A 650 -9.35 -8.44 -26.99
CA LYS A 650 -8.30 -8.84 -27.93
C LYS A 650 -8.13 -10.36 -28.03
N THR A 651 -8.30 -11.05 -26.90
CA THR A 651 -8.05 -12.50 -26.80
C THR A 651 -9.30 -13.37 -26.98
N GLY A 652 -10.47 -12.79 -26.72
CA GLY A 652 -11.74 -13.52 -26.70
C GLY A 652 -11.90 -14.42 -25.46
N ASN A 653 -11.05 -14.26 -24.43
CA ASN A 653 -11.13 -15.05 -23.21
C ASN A 653 -10.63 -14.28 -21.99
N ILE A 654 -10.88 -14.85 -20.80
CA ILE A 654 -10.55 -14.25 -19.50
C ILE A 654 -9.12 -14.57 -19.01
N TRP A 655 -8.42 -15.56 -19.61
CA TRP A 655 -7.22 -16.14 -19.01
C TRP A 655 -6.02 -15.18 -19.04
N THR A 656 -5.70 -14.63 -20.22
CA THR A 656 -4.57 -13.68 -20.34
C THR A 656 -4.70 -12.49 -19.41
N PRO A 657 -5.84 -11.75 -19.38
CA PRO A 657 -5.98 -10.63 -18.45
C PRO A 657 -6.00 -11.07 -16.97
N ALA A 658 -6.59 -12.21 -16.63
CA ALA A 658 -6.60 -12.71 -15.27
C ALA A 658 -5.18 -13.03 -14.76
N PHE A 659 -4.38 -13.75 -15.54
CA PHE A 659 -2.99 -14.05 -15.20
C PHE A 659 -2.15 -12.78 -15.08
N LEU A 660 -2.29 -11.85 -16.04
CA LEU A 660 -1.53 -10.62 -16.03
C LEU A 660 -1.84 -9.79 -14.78
N ASN A 661 -3.11 -9.58 -14.47
CA ASN A 661 -3.50 -8.84 -13.27
C ASN A 661 -3.06 -9.56 -11.98
N ALA A 662 -3.24 -10.89 -11.90
CA ALA A 662 -2.86 -11.65 -10.73
C ALA A 662 -1.36 -11.51 -10.43
N ILE A 663 -0.49 -11.75 -11.42
CA ILE A 663 0.95 -11.69 -11.21
C ILE A 663 1.39 -10.24 -10.94
N LEU A 664 0.92 -9.28 -11.74
CA LEU A 664 1.28 -7.86 -11.61
C LEU A 664 0.91 -7.30 -10.23
N MET A 665 -0.36 -7.49 -9.83
CA MET A 665 -0.88 -6.88 -8.60
C MET A 665 -0.41 -7.63 -7.35
N THR A 666 -0.21 -8.96 -7.41
CA THR A 666 0.41 -9.70 -6.30
C THR A 666 1.84 -9.22 -6.09
N THR A 667 2.63 -9.09 -7.15
CA THR A 667 4.02 -8.60 -7.06
C THR A 667 4.05 -7.19 -6.47
N MET A 668 3.21 -6.28 -6.96
CA MET A 668 3.10 -4.93 -6.42
C MET A 668 2.71 -4.94 -4.94
N THR A 669 1.69 -5.69 -4.55
CA THR A 669 1.20 -5.75 -3.17
C THR A 669 2.27 -6.25 -2.21
N ILE A 670 2.96 -7.35 -2.55
CA ILE A 670 4.03 -7.93 -1.72
C ILE A 670 5.25 -7.01 -1.65
N ALA A 671 5.61 -6.34 -2.74
CA ALA A 671 6.74 -5.41 -2.76
C ALA A 671 6.51 -4.15 -1.91
N ASN A 672 5.26 -3.79 -1.64
CA ASN A 672 4.87 -2.61 -0.86
C ASN A 672 4.44 -2.94 0.57
N THR A 673 4.90 -4.03 1.16
CA THR A 673 4.54 -4.41 2.52
C THR A 673 5.74 -4.97 3.29
N MET A 674 5.52 -5.21 4.57
CA MET A 674 6.41 -6.04 5.37
C MET A 674 6.34 -7.50 4.91
N VAL A 675 7.48 -8.13 4.73
CA VAL A 675 7.62 -9.56 4.48
C VAL A 675 8.62 -10.12 5.47
N ALA A 676 8.14 -10.80 6.50
CA ALA A 676 8.99 -11.49 7.45
C ALA A 676 9.57 -12.78 6.86
N PHE A 677 10.67 -13.23 7.40
CA PHE A 677 11.32 -14.48 6.96
C PHE A 677 11.66 -14.49 5.45
N LYS A 678 12.24 -13.36 4.98
CA LYS A 678 12.70 -13.23 3.59
C LYS A 678 13.81 -14.23 3.23
#